data_773705b039b66aa49b80561bcd687ebe
#
_entry.id   773705b039b66aa49b80561bcd687ebe
#
_cell.length_a   1.000
_cell.length_b   1.000
_cell.length_c   1.000
_cell.angle_alpha   90.00
_cell.angle_beta   90.00
_cell.angle_gamma   90.00
#
_symmetry.space_group_name_H-M   'P 1'
#
loop_
_entity.id
_entity.type
_entity.pdbx_description
1 polymer ?
#
loop_
_entity_poly.entity_id
_entity_poly.type
_entity_poly.pdbx_seq_one_letter_code
_entity_poly.pdbx_strand_id
1 'polypeptide(L)'
;MKHILLTAFLALCAIPATWAQGTATHETLTTDASKAPYVEPALNVLNVGFEGGEDFVGVMANTDYDITTDPDAPWLTAKTTDGGILVKTEYSYLIDPRTASLKITSNDGSCQRTLEVVQGNNNSAMYIQGDNYLTIKSATADQSQQGQGIKNTYDRNTSTIWHSPYSTGTTKFPINLDYTLSGSQHVDYILYTPRTDGNNNGNFKQVSVYVATDDAPNDFKKVVSTDLEAASTASRINLGENGIDNVSKVRITVYGGANNFASCAEMAFYERNSEFSDLVHKYFKNELCTELADGVNAEEAAKIKHPFIRQLVTYMLSGDYSTKYRVGEFEAYKPIWTLRSELKNSNPYCAYENPTGIYFEKGQTLAIFVEGAEKYNPVLRIYCFGEGDDFQTSSDYILTNGANVITTTTRGNGYINYYTEDWETAPNIRMHFAMATENGYFDLERGDTNEYWQELLANAKSDVLDIRCKRLQVPAPVKILKQYCPRKGVELATIYDNVIYREREVMGLVQQIPGFTPEPKNRQFARPAASGMFASTEGAYAAFGSFGEWCNPDNFGYWGIGHELGHNNQIAGFKWSGCGETTNNIYASWVEHCLGNGYHRLEDEISGIENYANMRGGRFNAYLEEGVRKGKSWQLQEGPDYYGSTPSGTNKSRNYDHFVKVVPLYQLNLWTQDCQKSPNAYGKLIQGYRDLPSYPADNGQQQLNFMRSYCDSTQIDFLDFFEKAGLLRPIHAYIEDYGPGWNIITQEQIDELRSYIDAKGYPKAPAGLNYINAYNIENFRNEVPLDDTQTLGKGCTKAGEYVTITHSYWKGAVAFEAYDAEGNCTGISMYGLGDSQKASKRTKALFPSGSKYIMAVGYDGKRVKIFEL
;
A
#
# COMPACT_ATOMS: atom_id res chain seq x y z
N MET A 1 -30.98 -26.41 -25.81
CA MET A 1 -32.43 -26.36 -25.56
C MET A 1 -32.72 -25.13 -24.74
N LYS A 2 -33.48 -24.24 -25.37
CA LYS A 2 -34.26 -23.11 -24.83
C LYS A 2 -33.67 -22.09 -23.89
N HIS A 3 -33.39 -20.93 -24.51
CA HIS A 3 -33.49 -19.56 -24.07
C HIS A 3 -34.55 -19.28 -23.00
N ILE A 4 -34.21 -18.43 -22.01
CA ILE A 4 -35.08 -17.35 -21.59
C ILE A 4 -34.19 -16.11 -21.33
N LEU A 5 -34.29 -15.13 -22.24
CA LEU A 5 -33.91 -13.74 -22.02
C LEU A 5 -34.82 -13.13 -20.93
N LEU A 6 -34.27 -12.45 -19.97
CA LEU A 6 -35.02 -11.47 -19.17
C LEU A 6 -34.31 -10.11 -19.29
N THR A 7 -34.83 -9.30 -20.19
CA THR A 7 -34.52 -7.89 -20.39
C THR A 7 -35.14 -7.12 -19.22
N ALA A 8 -34.31 -6.61 -18.29
CA ALA A 8 -34.77 -5.64 -17.30
C ALA A 8 -34.54 -4.23 -17.86
N PHE A 9 -35.59 -3.57 -18.25
CA PHE A 9 -35.67 -2.15 -18.57
C PHE A 9 -35.38 -1.33 -17.30
N LEU A 10 -34.29 -0.53 -17.35
CA LEU A 10 -34.14 0.61 -16.45
C LEU A 10 -35.13 1.69 -16.86
N ALA A 11 -36.26 1.74 -16.19
CA ALA A 11 -37.12 2.89 -16.24
C ALA A 11 -36.56 3.94 -15.28
N LEU A 12 -35.91 4.98 -15.81
CA LEU A 12 -35.78 6.25 -15.11
C LEU A 12 -37.20 6.75 -14.82
N CYS A 13 -37.68 6.53 -13.62
CA CYS A 13 -38.83 7.28 -13.11
C CYS A 13 -38.35 8.66 -12.65
N ALA A 14 -38.36 9.62 -13.60
CA ALA A 14 -38.59 10.99 -13.22
C ALA A 14 -40.02 11.03 -12.63
N ILE A 15 -40.11 11.09 -11.33
CA ILE A 15 -41.39 11.35 -10.65
C ILE A 15 -41.64 12.87 -10.80
N PRO A 16 -42.62 13.30 -11.60
CA PRO A 16 -43.05 14.65 -11.56
C PRO A 16 -43.73 14.88 -10.20
N ALA A 17 -43.25 15.88 -9.46
CA ALA A 17 -43.93 16.36 -8.26
C ALA A 17 -45.28 16.96 -8.65
N THR A 18 -46.26 16.07 -8.83
CA THR A 18 -47.67 16.45 -8.81
C THR A 18 -48.26 15.89 -7.53
N TRP A 19 -48.23 16.70 -6.48
CA TRP A 19 -49.00 16.46 -5.28
C TRP A 19 -50.48 16.59 -5.66
N ALA A 20 -51.19 15.46 -5.64
CA ALA A 20 -52.63 15.50 -5.66
C ALA A 20 -53.10 16.12 -4.31
N GLN A 21 -53.54 17.37 -4.37
CA GLN A 21 -54.33 17.93 -3.28
C GLN A 21 -55.64 17.10 -3.16
N GLY A 22 -55.60 16.08 -2.32
CA GLY A 22 -56.83 15.46 -1.84
C GLY A 22 -57.52 16.45 -0.93
N THR A 23 -58.66 17.02 -1.34
CA THR A 23 -59.54 17.74 -0.46
C THR A 23 -60.13 16.71 0.53
N ALA A 24 -59.53 16.66 1.73
CA ALA A 24 -60.09 15.93 2.84
C ALA A 24 -61.35 16.67 3.28
N THR A 25 -62.49 16.00 3.14
CA THR A 25 -63.73 16.44 3.78
C THR A 25 -63.61 16.22 5.30
N HIS A 26 -63.72 17.32 6.05
CA HIS A 26 -63.72 17.29 7.50
C HIS A 26 -64.94 16.52 8.00
N GLU A 27 -64.81 15.29 8.42
CA GLU A 27 -65.74 14.63 9.36
C GLU A 27 -65.29 14.99 10.77
N THR A 28 -66.16 15.71 11.46
CA THR A 28 -66.04 16.04 12.90
C THR A 28 -66.07 14.72 13.67
N LEU A 29 -64.94 14.18 14.05
CA LEU A 29 -64.90 13.04 14.95
C LEU A 29 -65.38 13.46 16.32
N THR A 30 -66.54 12.99 16.71
CA THR A 30 -67.04 13.11 18.07
C THR A 30 -66.15 12.30 19.02
N THR A 31 -65.61 12.98 20.02
CA THR A 31 -64.78 12.34 21.07
C THR A 31 -65.65 11.41 21.90
N ASP A 32 -65.49 10.10 21.79
CA ASP A 32 -66.14 9.12 22.62
C ASP A 32 -65.37 8.99 23.96
N ALA A 33 -65.90 9.71 24.98
CA ALA A 33 -65.27 9.77 26.30
C ALA A 33 -65.26 8.43 27.08
N SER A 34 -65.77 7.33 26.49
CA SER A 34 -65.81 6.00 27.09
C SER A 34 -64.55 5.15 26.72
N LYS A 35 -63.73 5.59 25.86
CA LYS A 35 -62.49 4.86 25.44
C LYS A 35 -61.29 5.39 26.20
N ALA A 36 -60.29 4.46 26.46
CA ALA A 36 -59.01 4.87 27.01
C ALA A 36 -58.39 5.98 26.16
N PRO A 37 -57.63 6.91 26.76
CA PRO A 37 -56.94 7.95 26.02
C PRO A 37 -56.08 7.36 24.91
N TYR A 38 -56.17 7.91 23.71
CA TYR A 38 -55.30 7.54 22.57
C TYR A 38 -54.88 8.78 21.78
N VAL A 39 -53.67 8.67 21.20
CA VAL A 39 -53.10 9.63 20.27
C VAL A 39 -52.43 8.83 19.17
N GLU A 40 -52.86 9.06 17.93
CA GLU A 40 -52.33 8.28 16.78
C GLU A 40 -52.02 9.21 15.60
N PRO A 41 -50.72 9.43 15.26
CA PRO A 41 -50.37 10.21 14.08
C PRO A 41 -50.70 9.41 12.81
N ALA A 42 -51.13 10.09 11.77
CA ALA A 42 -51.41 9.46 10.46
C ALA A 42 -50.21 8.80 9.80
N LEU A 43 -49.01 9.19 10.21
CA LEU A 43 -47.72 8.66 9.73
C LEU A 43 -46.84 8.33 10.93
N ASN A 44 -46.02 7.25 10.82
CA ASN A 44 -44.99 6.97 11.79
C ASN A 44 -43.64 7.58 11.35
N VAL A 45 -43.48 7.87 10.05
CA VAL A 45 -42.31 8.51 9.45
C VAL A 45 -42.78 9.59 8.49
N LEU A 46 -42.28 10.82 8.69
CA LEU A 46 -42.46 11.95 7.79
C LEU A 46 -41.17 12.14 6.97
N ASN A 47 -41.26 11.99 5.68
CA ASN A 47 -40.16 12.28 4.77
C ASN A 47 -40.31 13.70 4.22
N VAL A 48 -39.30 14.55 4.42
CA VAL A 48 -39.25 15.94 3.93
C VAL A 48 -38.05 16.15 3.03
N GLY A 49 -38.17 17.09 2.06
CA GLY A 49 -37.07 17.43 1.20
C GLY A 49 -35.99 18.25 1.93
N PHE A 50 -34.78 18.31 1.35
CA PHE A 50 -33.67 19.09 1.90
C PHE A 50 -33.96 20.61 1.94
N GLU A 51 -34.88 21.09 1.10
CA GLU A 51 -35.27 22.50 1.07
C GLU A 51 -35.91 22.97 2.39
N GLY A 52 -36.41 22.00 3.15
CA GLY A 52 -37.22 22.30 4.33
C GLY A 52 -38.58 22.85 3.98
N GLY A 53 -39.28 23.37 4.98
CA GLY A 53 -40.63 23.89 4.81
C GLY A 53 -41.55 23.54 5.95
N GLU A 54 -42.86 23.65 5.72
CA GLU A 54 -43.89 23.29 6.68
C GLU A 54 -44.74 22.16 6.10
N ASP A 55 -44.86 21.05 6.86
CA ASP A 55 -45.63 19.87 6.54
C ASP A 55 -46.69 19.60 7.60
N PHE A 56 -47.89 19.23 7.17
CA PHE A 56 -48.96 18.86 8.09
C PHE A 56 -49.06 17.36 8.28
N VAL A 57 -49.13 16.88 9.53
CA VAL A 57 -49.40 15.50 9.88
C VAL A 57 -50.67 15.41 10.70
N GLY A 58 -51.71 14.76 10.21
CA GLY A 58 -52.95 14.52 10.90
C GLY A 58 -52.71 13.68 12.16
N VAL A 59 -53.39 14.00 13.25
CA VAL A 59 -53.38 13.23 14.47
C VAL A 59 -54.81 12.92 14.90
N MET A 60 -55.15 11.62 15.00
CA MET A 60 -56.38 11.19 15.61
C MET A 60 -56.17 11.05 17.11
N ALA A 61 -56.96 11.77 17.91
CA ALA A 61 -56.85 11.70 19.36
C ALA A 61 -58.25 11.89 19.96
N ASN A 62 -58.51 11.27 21.12
CA ASN A 62 -59.71 11.52 21.93
C ASN A 62 -59.39 12.32 23.22
N THR A 63 -58.20 12.88 23.30
CA THR A 63 -57.68 13.68 24.39
C THR A 63 -56.77 14.76 23.84
N ASP A 64 -56.58 15.85 24.59
CA ASP A 64 -55.54 16.82 24.26
C ASP A 64 -54.15 16.20 24.40
N TYR A 65 -53.18 16.72 23.61
CA TYR A 65 -51.81 16.20 23.58
C TYR A 65 -50.79 17.34 23.38
N ASP A 66 -49.61 17.11 23.93
CA ASP A 66 -48.42 17.95 23.74
C ASP A 66 -47.39 17.30 22.82
N ILE A 67 -46.55 18.15 22.20
CA ILE A 67 -45.48 17.73 21.31
C ILE A 67 -44.16 18.14 21.94
N THR A 68 -43.22 17.17 21.95
CA THR A 68 -41.81 17.42 22.31
C THR A 68 -40.93 17.11 21.12
N THR A 69 -40.16 18.10 20.69
CA THR A 69 -39.14 17.92 19.65
C THR A 69 -37.84 17.41 20.28
N ASP A 70 -37.03 16.73 19.50
CA ASP A 70 -35.66 16.33 19.87
C ASP A 70 -34.82 17.58 20.15
N PRO A 71 -34.27 17.77 21.37
CA PRO A 71 -33.44 18.93 21.68
C PRO A 71 -32.12 18.98 20.88
N ASP A 72 -31.65 17.83 20.38
CA ASP A 72 -30.42 17.73 19.56
C ASP A 72 -30.69 18.02 18.08
N ALA A 73 -31.96 18.30 17.70
CA ALA A 73 -32.37 18.63 16.34
C ALA A 73 -32.98 20.04 16.22
N PRO A 74 -32.20 21.11 16.39
CA PRO A 74 -32.72 22.50 16.34
C PRO A 74 -33.35 22.88 15.00
N TRP A 75 -33.03 22.11 13.93
CA TRP A 75 -33.58 22.29 12.59
C TRP A 75 -35.04 21.83 12.44
N LEU A 76 -35.59 21.18 13.48
CA LEU A 76 -36.94 20.63 13.51
C LEU A 76 -37.76 21.32 14.61
N THR A 77 -38.86 21.92 14.23
CA THR A 77 -39.85 22.44 15.18
C THR A 77 -41.24 21.93 14.82
N ALA A 78 -42.12 21.83 15.82
CA ALA A 78 -43.47 21.42 15.57
C ALA A 78 -44.42 22.14 16.53
N LYS A 79 -45.65 22.32 16.09
CA LYS A 79 -46.74 22.87 16.92
C LYS A 79 -48.02 22.14 16.66
N THR A 80 -48.87 22.04 17.69
CA THR A 80 -50.23 21.56 17.55
C THR A 80 -51.07 22.54 16.72
N THR A 81 -51.99 22.01 15.92
CA THR A 81 -52.92 22.76 15.11
C THR A 81 -54.22 21.97 15.02
N ASP A 82 -55.26 22.57 14.45
CA ASP A 82 -56.56 21.90 14.32
C ASP A 82 -56.40 20.62 13.45
N GLY A 83 -56.76 19.47 14.04
CA GLY A 83 -56.69 18.15 13.39
C GLY A 83 -55.33 17.51 13.28
N GLY A 84 -54.28 18.08 13.88
CA GLY A 84 -52.91 17.48 13.76
C GLY A 84 -51.78 18.34 14.26
N ILE A 85 -50.64 18.15 13.65
CA ILE A 85 -49.39 18.90 13.94
C ILE A 85 -48.85 19.52 12.68
N LEU A 86 -48.37 20.73 12.79
CA LEU A 86 -47.56 21.38 11.75
C LEU A 86 -46.11 21.21 12.11
N VAL A 87 -45.38 20.49 11.27
CA VAL A 87 -43.96 20.21 11.39
C VAL A 87 -43.21 21.19 10.49
N LYS A 88 -42.23 21.91 11.03
CA LYS A 88 -41.39 22.82 10.26
C LYS A 88 -39.95 22.36 10.32
N THR A 89 -39.33 22.26 9.14
CA THR A 89 -37.93 21.90 8.98
C THR A 89 -37.15 23.01 8.28
N GLU A 90 -35.90 23.20 8.69
CA GLU A 90 -35.00 24.17 8.09
C GLU A 90 -34.28 23.56 6.88
N TYR A 91 -33.73 24.43 6.00
CA TYR A 91 -32.90 24.00 4.89
C TYR A 91 -31.73 23.11 5.34
N SER A 92 -31.52 21.96 4.70
CA SER A 92 -30.37 21.09 4.96
C SER A 92 -29.24 21.35 3.98
N TYR A 93 -28.05 21.67 4.50
CA TYR A 93 -26.82 21.78 3.74
C TYR A 93 -26.03 20.47 3.77
N LEU A 94 -26.53 19.42 4.44
CA LEU A 94 -25.85 18.14 4.53
C LEU A 94 -26.04 17.31 3.27
N ILE A 95 -25.01 16.60 2.85
CA ILE A 95 -25.10 15.61 1.76
C ILE A 95 -25.93 14.42 2.21
N ASP A 96 -25.68 13.94 3.44
CA ASP A 96 -26.41 12.81 4.00
C ASP A 96 -27.77 13.23 4.57
N PRO A 97 -28.78 12.36 4.55
CA PRO A 97 -30.05 12.61 5.21
C PRO A 97 -29.85 12.72 6.71
N ARG A 98 -30.69 13.53 7.35
CA ARG A 98 -30.75 13.65 8.81
C ARG A 98 -32.10 13.23 9.37
N THR A 99 -32.11 12.68 10.57
CA THR A 99 -33.32 12.20 11.22
C THR A 99 -33.49 12.81 12.60
N ALA A 100 -34.73 13.02 13.02
CA ALA A 100 -35.09 13.42 14.39
C ALA A 100 -36.46 12.90 14.75
N SER A 101 -36.76 12.86 16.05
CA SER A 101 -38.03 12.34 16.57
C SER A 101 -38.91 13.46 17.17
N LEU A 102 -40.21 13.38 16.90
CA LEU A 102 -41.22 14.11 17.59
C LEU A 102 -41.98 13.14 18.53
N LYS A 103 -42.06 13.47 19.81
CA LYS A 103 -42.91 12.72 20.78
C LYS A 103 -44.24 13.44 20.93
N ILE A 104 -45.32 12.73 20.71
CA ILE A 104 -46.70 13.19 20.86
C ILE A 104 -47.25 12.47 22.08
N THR A 105 -47.55 13.22 23.14
CA THR A 105 -47.93 12.64 24.44
C THR A 105 -49.29 13.21 24.87
N SER A 106 -50.22 12.33 25.26
CA SER A 106 -51.51 12.80 25.88
C SER A 106 -51.25 13.62 27.14
N ASN A 107 -52.09 14.64 27.39
CA ASN A 107 -51.86 15.56 28.51
C ASN A 107 -51.87 14.86 29.90
N ASP A 108 -52.49 13.70 29.98
CA ASP A 108 -52.50 12.84 31.19
C ASP A 108 -51.27 11.91 31.26
N GLY A 109 -50.44 11.90 30.24
CA GLY A 109 -49.22 11.06 30.13
C GLY A 109 -49.50 9.58 29.88
N SER A 110 -50.76 9.17 29.72
CA SER A 110 -51.12 7.74 29.60
C SER A 110 -50.84 7.13 28.23
N CYS A 111 -50.71 7.95 27.20
CA CYS A 111 -50.42 7.51 25.84
C CYS A 111 -49.31 8.36 25.19
N GLN A 112 -48.36 7.71 24.55
CA GLN A 112 -47.29 8.38 23.81
C GLN A 112 -47.06 7.70 22.46
N ARG A 113 -46.80 8.49 21.43
CA ARG A 113 -46.39 8.07 20.10
C ARG A 113 -45.14 8.85 19.64
N THR A 114 -44.41 8.25 18.77
CA THR A 114 -43.22 8.89 18.15
C THR A 114 -43.47 9.01 16.66
N LEU A 115 -43.24 10.19 16.10
CA LEU A 115 -43.16 10.45 14.70
C LEU A 115 -41.67 10.69 14.36
N GLU A 116 -41.13 9.87 13.52
CA GLU A 116 -39.76 10.08 12.96
C GLU A 116 -39.86 11.07 11.78
N VAL A 117 -38.98 12.06 11.77
CA VAL A 117 -38.85 13.01 10.65
C VAL A 117 -37.49 12.73 9.97
N VAL A 118 -37.57 12.35 8.71
CA VAL A 118 -36.39 12.11 7.86
C VAL A 118 -36.28 13.21 6.83
N GLN A 119 -35.25 14.03 6.93
CA GLN A 119 -34.98 15.07 5.93
C GLN A 119 -33.96 14.52 4.90
N GLY A 120 -34.35 14.60 3.62
CA GLY A 120 -33.57 14.06 2.50
C GLY A 120 -32.20 14.72 2.32
N ASN A 121 -31.33 14.01 1.63
CA ASN A 121 -29.98 14.47 1.27
C ASN A 121 -29.98 15.64 0.28
N ASN A 122 -28.93 16.48 0.35
CA ASN A 122 -28.72 17.59 -0.58
C ASN A 122 -27.48 17.33 -1.45
N ASN A 123 -27.62 16.49 -2.47
CA ASN A 123 -26.54 16.17 -3.40
C ASN A 123 -26.51 17.16 -4.59
N SER A 124 -26.15 18.40 -4.31
CA SER A 124 -26.21 19.48 -5.29
C SER A 124 -25.02 19.55 -6.25
N ALA A 125 -23.96 18.77 -6.03
CA ALA A 125 -22.81 18.74 -6.94
C ALA A 125 -23.21 18.35 -8.38
N MET A 126 -24.28 17.57 -8.54
CA MET A 126 -24.85 17.21 -9.84
C MET A 126 -25.36 18.42 -10.66
N TYR A 127 -25.61 19.56 -10.05
CA TYR A 127 -26.05 20.78 -10.74
C TYR A 127 -24.89 21.65 -11.25
N ILE A 128 -23.64 21.29 -10.96
CA ILE A 128 -22.47 21.90 -11.57
C ILE A 128 -22.43 21.45 -13.02
N GLN A 129 -22.58 22.37 -13.93
CA GLN A 129 -22.44 22.07 -15.35
C GLN A 129 -20.96 21.94 -15.68
N GLY A 130 -20.58 20.78 -16.19
CA GLY A 130 -19.22 20.54 -16.68
C GLY A 130 -18.92 21.33 -17.96
N ASP A 131 -17.67 21.26 -18.40
CA ASP A 131 -17.22 21.86 -19.64
C ASP A 131 -17.93 21.26 -20.87
N ASN A 132 -18.11 22.08 -21.90
CA ASN A 132 -18.81 21.68 -23.11
C ASN A 132 -17.93 20.77 -23.98
N TYR A 133 -18.36 19.54 -24.22
CA TYR A 133 -17.72 18.64 -25.19
C TYR A 133 -17.98 19.14 -26.62
N LEU A 134 -16.91 19.33 -27.40
CA LEU A 134 -16.97 19.79 -28.78
C LEU A 134 -17.02 18.61 -29.76
N THR A 135 -18.07 18.55 -30.56
CA THR A 135 -18.31 17.44 -31.47
C THR A 135 -17.29 17.38 -32.60
N ILE A 136 -16.62 16.24 -32.75
CA ILE A 136 -15.73 15.96 -33.90
C ILE A 136 -16.55 15.50 -35.09
N LYS A 137 -16.42 16.21 -36.19
CA LYS A 137 -17.11 15.89 -37.48
C LYS A 137 -16.37 14.77 -38.25
N SER A 138 -15.04 14.85 -38.24
CA SER A 138 -14.20 13.85 -38.95
C SER A 138 -12.73 13.98 -38.44
N ALA A 139 -11.97 12.89 -38.65
CA ALA A 139 -10.55 12.92 -38.41
C ALA A 139 -9.76 12.09 -39.43
N THR A 140 -8.48 12.42 -39.59
CA THR A 140 -7.50 11.66 -40.39
C THR A 140 -6.20 11.46 -39.60
N ALA A 141 -5.49 10.38 -39.92
CA ALA A 141 -4.16 10.10 -39.38
C ALA A 141 -3.20 9.75 -40.51
N ASP A 142 -1.96 10.21 -40.42
CA ASP A 142 -0.91 9.90 -41.42
C ASP A 142 -0.67 8.40 -41.57
N GLN A 143 -0.84 7.67 -40.46
CA GLN A 143 -0.57 6.24 -40.38
C GLN A 143 -1.62 5.59 -39.46
N SER A 144 -2.00 4.35 -39.74
CA SER A 144 -2.86 3.55 -38.85
C SER A 144 -2.58 2.07 -39.05
N GLN A 145 -2.64 1.30 -37.98
CA GLN A 145 -2.68 -0.16 -38.02
C GLN A 145 -4.04 -0.60 -38.60
N GLN A 146 -4.02 -1.62 -39.44
CA GLN A 146 -5.26 -2.18 -40.01
C GLN A 146 -6.22 -2.61 -38.87
N GLY A 147 -7.47 -2.16 -38.92
CA GLY A 147 -8.51 -2.41 -37.93
C GLY A 147 -8.47 -1.46 -36.72
N GLN A 148 -7.45 -0.62 -36.60
CA GLN A 148 -7.27 0.34 -35.49
C GLN A 148 -7.13 1.77 -36.05
N GLY A 149 -8.18 2.21 -36.74
CA GLY A 149 -8.22 3.49 -37.43
C GLY A 149 -8.57 4.68 -36.52
N ILE A 150 -8.34 5.90 -37.03
CA ILE A 150 -8.52 7.15 -36.28
C ILE A 150 -9.95 7.34 -35.74
N LYS A 151 -10.99 6.72 -36.31
CA LYS A 151 -12.35 6.79 -35.80
C LYS A 151 -12.49 6.28 -34.37
N ASN A 152 -11.64 5.35 -33.96
CA ASN A 152 -11.62 4.80 -32.60
C ASN A 152 -11.22 5.84 -31.56
N THR A 153 -10.68 7.01 -31.97
CA THR A 153 -10.28 8.06 -31.02
C THR A 153 -11.41 9.02 -30.65
N TYR A 154 -12.61 8.85 -31.22
CA TYR A 154 -13.76 9.72 -30.92
C TYR A 154 -15.10 8.98 -31.06
N ASP A 155 -15.09 7.68 -30.80
CA ASP A 155 -16.28 6.83 -30.79
C ASP A 155 -16.92 6.70 -29.39
N ARG A 156 -16.35 7.37 -28.39
CA ARG A 156 -16.72 7.32 -26.97
C ARG A 156 -16.60 5.95 -26.33
N ASN A 157 -15.67 5.14 -26.83
CA ASN A 157 -15.42 3.79 -26.36
C ASN A 157 -13.92 3.57 -26.07
N THR A 158 -13.52 3.74 -24.84
CA THR A 158 -12.11 3.59 -24.43
C THR A 158 -11.54 2.18 -24.59
N SER A 159 -12.37 1.18 -24.92
CA SER A 159 -11.91 -0.18 -25.24
C SER A 159 -11.43 -0.34 -26.69
N THR A 160 -11.75 0.60 -27.57
CA THR A 160 -11.22 0.69 -28.93
C THR A 160 -10.03 1.66 -28.97
N ILE A 161 -9.08 1.44 -29.88
CA ILE A 161 -7.91 2.32 -30.01
C ILE A 161 -7.58 2.62 -31.47
N TRP A 162 -7.06 3.79 -31.74
CA TRP A 162 -6.18 4.04 -32.86
C TRP A 162 -4.77 3.62 -32.48
N HIS A 163 -4.03 2.98 -33.40
CA HIS A 163 -2.64 2.59 -33.21
C HIS A 163 -1.82 2.83 -34.47
N SER A 164 -0.58 3.27 -34.33
CA SER A 164 0.40 3.33 -35.42
C SER A 164 0.75 1.92 -35.93
N PRO A 165 1.28 1.77 -37.15
CA PRO A 165 1.56 0.44 -37.70
C PRO A 165 2.54 -0.38 -36.87
N TYR A 166 2.22 -1.68 -36.65
CA TYR A 166 3.13 -2.64 -35.99
C TYR A 166 3.20 -3.99 -36.72
N SER A 167 2.18 -4.40 -37.45
CA SER A 167 2.16 -5.66 -38.25
C SER A 167 2.09 -5.43 -39.74
N THR A 168 1.53 -4.30 -40.18
CA THR A 168 1.38 -3.94 -41.59
C THR A 168 2.39 -2.91 -42.10
N GLY A 169 3.33 -2.53 -41.25
CA GLY A 169 4.38 -1.55 -41.53
C GLY A 169 5.16 -1.17 -40.29
N THR A 170 6.02 -0.18 -40.44
CA THR A 170 6.84 0.36 -39.34
C THR A 170 6.33 1.76 -38.99
N THR A 171 6.13 2.03 -37.71
CA THR A 171 5.82 3.39 -37.21
C THR A 171 6.92 4.36 -37.58
N LYS A 172 6.55 5.51 -38.15
CA LYS A 172 7.46 6.60 -38.51
C LYS A 172 6.98 7.90 -37.87
N PHE A 173 7.79 8.47 -37.03
CA PHE A 173 7.54 9.78 -36.42
C PHE A 173 8.13 10.92 -37.24
N PRO A 174 7.57 12.17 -37.21
CA PRO A 174 6.34 12.51 -36.48
C PRO A 174 5.08 12.00 -37.18
N ILE A 175 3.97 11.85 -36.44
CA ILE A 175 2.66 11.43 -36.93
C ILE A 175 1.66 12.56 -36.67
N ASN A 176 0.90 12.97 -37.69
CA ASN A 176 -0.17 13.93 -37.54
C ASN A 176 -1.52 13.22 -37.40
N LEU A 177 -2.29 13.63 -36.43
CA LEU A 177 -3.71 13.32 -36.23
C LEU A 177 -4.50 14.61 -36.41
N ASP A 178 -5.28 14.71 -37.49
CA ASP A 178 -6.04 15.91 -37.83
C ASP A 178 -7.52 15.70 -37.53
N TYR A 179 -8.09 16.55 -36.68
CA TYR A 179 -9.48 16.54 -36.30
C TYR A 179 -10.20 17.76 -36.88
N THR A 180 -11.38 17.56 -37.45
CA THR A 180 -12.27 18.63 -37.90
C THR A 180 -13.45 18.71 -36.94
N LEU A 181 -13.69 19.85 -36.34
CA LEU A 181 -14.80 20.09 -35.43
C LEU A 181 -16.10 20.38 -36.18
N SER A 182 -17.23 20.27 -35.48
CA SER A 182 -18.55 20.60 -36.05
C SER A 182 -18.80 22.11 -35.96
N GLY A 183 -18.23 22.83 -36.93
CA GLY A 183 -18.27 24.29 -36.98
C GLY A 183 -17.05 24.97 -36.33
N SER A 184 -17.06 26.28 -36.32
CA SER A 184 -16.06 27.09 -35.64
C SER A 184 -16.36 27.14 -34.14
N GLN A 185 -15.39 26.79 -33.32
CA GLN A 185 -15.57 26.59 -31.89
C GLN A 185 -14.53 27.37 -31.08
N HIS A 186 -14.86 27.69 -29.85
CA HIS A 186 -13.86 28.06 -28.83
C HIS A 186 -13.31 26.77 -28.23
N VAL A 187 -11.99 26.58 -28.14
CA VAL A 187 -11.35 25.39 -27.60
C VAL A 187 -10.39 25.76 -26.48
N ASP A 188 -10.71 25.36 -25.27
CA ASP A 188 -9.86 25.61 -24.10
C ASP A 188 -8.81 24.55 -23.89
N TYR A 189 -9.19 23.29 -24.06
CA TYR A 189 -8.28 22.17 -23.85
C TYR A 189 -8.67 20.92 -24.60
N ILE A 190 -7.71 20.01 -24.66
CA ILE A 190 -7.82 18.68 -25.25
C ILE A 190 -7.59 17.64 -24.16
N LEU A 191 -8.38 16.58 -24.15
CA LEU A 191 -8.16 15.41 -23.30
C LEU A 191 -7.73 14.25 -24.19
N TYR A 192 -6.49 13.81 -24.04
CA TYR A 192 -5.95 12.59 -24.62
C TYR A 192 -6.12 11.44 -23.66
N THR A 193 -6.79 10.38 -24.05
CA THR A 193 -6.91 9.12 -23.28
C THR A 193 -6.05 8.06 -23.93
N PRO A 194 -5.02 7.53 -23.25
CA PRO A 194 -4.21 6.42 -23.75
C PRO A 194 -5.02 5.13 -23.72
N ARG A 195 -4.45 4.07 -24.27
CA ARG A 195 -5.06 2.74 -24.20
C ARG A 195 -5.32 2.27 -22.76
N THR A 196 -6.44 1.54 -22.55
CA THR A 196 -6.92 1.15 -21.20
C THR A 196 -6.82 -0.37 -20.93
N ASP A 197 -6.18 -1.13 -21.83
CA ASP A 197 -6.07 -2.59 -21.77
C ASP A 197 -4.87 -3.09 -20.93
N GLY A 198 -4.26 -2.26 -20.13
CA GLY A 198 -3.10 -2.59 -19.29
C GLY A 198 -1.75 -2.62 -20.04
N ASN A 199 -1.77 -2.36 -21.34
CA ASN A 199 -0.56 -2.23 -22.16
C ASN A 199 -0.24 -0.76 -22.40
N ASN A 200 1.02 -0.37 -22.34
CA ASN A 200 1.46 1.02 -22.55
C ASN A 200 2.02 1.29 -23.96
N ASN A 201 2.08 0.29 -24.85
CA ASN A 201 2.64 0.46 -26.20
C ASN A 201 1.94 1.58 -26.95
N GLY A 202 2.66 2.61 -27.27
CA GLY A 202 2.17 3.76 -28.03
C GLY A 202 1.60 4.90 -27.21
N ASN A 203 1.57 4.84 -25.88
CA ASN A 203 1.20 6.00 -25.08
C ASN A 203 2.09 7.17 -25.46
N PHE A 204 1.47 8.35 -25.70
CA PHE A 204 2.18 9.51 -26.26
C PHE A 204 3.24 10.05 -25.32
N LYS A 205 4.38 10.44 -25.90
CA LYS A 205 5.41 11.26 -25.28
C LYS A 205 5.26 12.71 -25.77
N GLN A 206 6.24 13.22 -26.45
CA GLN A 206 6.23 14.60 -26.94
C GLN A 206 5.19 14.80 -28.04
N VAL A 207 4.35 15.82 -27.85
CA VAL A 207 3.33 16.24 -28.80
C VAL A 207 3.35 17.76 -29.02
N SER A 208 2.91 18.19 -30.19
CA SER A 208 2.57 19.60 -30.46
C SER A 208 1.14 19.70 -30.97
N VAL A 209 0.43 20.70 -30.51
CA VAL A 209 -0.92 21.02 -30.98
C VAL A 209 -0.86 22.22 -31.90
N TYR A 210 -1.55 22.10 -33.02
CA TYR A 210 -1.75 23.15 -33.99
C TYR A 210 -3.26 23.34 -34.24
N VAL A 211 -3.70 24.54 -34.44
CA VAL A 211 -5.10 24.86 -34.79
C VAL A 211 -5.19 25.57 -36.10
N ALA A 212 -6.30 25.39 -36.81
CA ALA A 212 -6.66 26.17 -38.00
C ALA A 212 -8.08 26.70 -37.82
N THR A 213 -8.33 27.93 -38.33
CA THR A 213 -9.63 28.59 -38.26
C THR A 213 -10.45 28.37 -39.55
N ASP A 214 -11.74 28.69 -39.55
CA ASP A 214 -12.59 28.60 -40.75
C ASP A 214 -12.10 29.52 -41.88
N ASP A 215 -11.56 30.70 -41.55
CA ASP A 215 -11.03 31.63 -42.55
C ASP A 215 -9.76 31.13 -43.23
N ALA A 216 -9.00 30.25 -42.53
CA ALA A 216 -7.74 29.68 -43.01
C ALA A 216 -7.63 28.17 -42.67
N PRO A 217 -8.50 27.30 -43.21
CA PRO A 217 -8.67 25.92 -42.75
C PRO A 217 -7.50 24.98 -43.06
N ASN A 218 -6.46 25.47 -43.75
CA ASN A 218 -5.24 24.71 -44.05
C ASN A 218 -3.98 25.41 -43.49
N ASP A 219 -4.12 26.53 -42.80
CA ASP A 219 -3.03 27.26 -42.15
C ASP A 219 -2.96 26.89 -40.66
N PHE A 220 -2.31 25.80 -40.37
CA PHE A 220 -2.14 25.28 -39.02
C PHE A 220 -1.10 26.08 -38.25
N LYS A 221 -1.53 26.81 -37.22
CA LYS A 221 -0.67 27.55 -36.30
C LYS A 221 -0.41 26.76 -35.03
N LYS A 222 0.88 26.65 -34.65
CA LYS A 222 1.28 25.96 -33.41
C LYS A 222 0.79 26.73 -32.19
N VAL A 223 0.13 26.02 -31.25
CA VAL A 223 -0.40 26.60 -30.02
C VAL A 223 0.47 26.18 -28.82
N VAL A 224 0.71 24.87 -28.67
CA VAL A 224 1.41 24.34 -27.51
C VAL A 224 2.25 23.12 -27.88
N SER A 225 3.30 22.89 -27.12
CA SER A 225 4.07 21.63 -27.11
C SER A 225 4.23 21.16 -25.68
N THR A 226 4.06 19.86 -25.46
CA THR A 226 4.21 19.25 -24.14
C THR A 226 4.74 17.83 -24.26
N ASP A 227 5.31 17.31 -23.18
CA ASP A 227 5.64 15.89 -23.03
C ASP A 227 4.58 15.24 -22.12
N LEU A 228 3.92 14.21 -22.62
CA LEU A 228 2.92 13.45 -21.89
C LEU A 228 3.51 12.22 -21.17
N GLU A 229 4.86 12.07 -21.24
CA GLU A 229 5.67 11.10 -20.50
C GLU A 229 5.24 9.64 -20.67
N ALA A 230 4.52 9.32 -21.75
CA ALA A 230 3.89 8.02 -21.96
C ALA A 230 2.96 7.58 -20.82
N ALA A 231 2.30 8.54 -20.17
CA ALA A 231 1.39 8.27 -19.05
C ALA A 231 0.35 7.20 -19.41
N SER A 232 0.03 6.34 -18.46
CA SER A 232 -1.01 5.32 -18.58
C SER A 232 -2.42 5.84 -18.26
N THR A 233 -2.52 7.10 -17.82
CA THR A 233 -3.76 7.82 -17.52
C THR A 233 -4.00 8.89 -18.56
N ALA A 234 -5.24 9.38 -18.68
CA ALA A 234 -5.55 10.45 -19.61
C ALA A 234 -4.79 11.74 -19.26
N SER A 235 -4.44 12.51 -20.29
CA SER A 235 -3.66 13.73 -20.17
C SER A 235 -4.43 14.92 -20.72
N ARG A 236 -4.51 16.00 -19.96
CA ARG A 236 -5.10 17.26 -20.40
C ARG A 236 -4.03 18.16 -21.03
N ILE A 237 -4.32 18.69 -22.21
CA ILE A 237 -3.48 19.65 -22.92
C ILE A 237 -4.23 20.97 -23.01
N ASN A 238 -3.85 21.96 -22.21
CA ASN A 238 -4.46 23.29 -22.23
C ASN A 238 -3.95 24.09 -23.43
N LEU A 239 -4.86 24.82 -24.11
CA LEU A 239 -4.54 25.65 -25.27
C LEU A 239 -4.30 27.13 -24.89
N GLY A 240 -3.65 27.36 -23.76
CA GLY A 240 -3.41 28.66 -23.17
C GLY A 240 -4.38 28.96 -22.03
N GLU A 241 -4.24 30.15 -21.46
CA GLU A 241 -5.06 30.61 -20.30
C GLU A 241 -6.51 30.84 -20.70
N ASN A 242 -6.75 31.39 -21.87
CA ASN A 242 -8.08 31.79 -22.35
C ASN A 242 -8.58 30.98 -23.55
N GLY A 243 -7.98 29.79 -23.81
CA GLY A 243 -8.34 29.00 -24.97
C GLY A 243 -8.05 29.68 -26.32
N ILE A 244 -8.61 29.15 -27.39
CA ILE A 244 -8.46 29.65 -28.75
C ILE A 244 -9.83 29.77 -29.44
N ASP A 245 -10.15 30.93 -29.94
CA ASP A 245 -11.40 31.20 -30.68
C ASP A 245 -11.34 30.71 -32.12
N ASN A 246 -12.53 30.55 -32.69
CA ASN A 246 -12.75 30.26 -34.12
C ASN A 246 -12.02 29.01 -34.66
N VAL A 247 -11.76 28.01 -33.82
CA VAL A 247 -11.08 26.77 -34.22
C VAL A 247 -12.02 25.89 -35.01
N SER A 248 -11.65 25.52 -36.22
CA SER A 248 -12.37 24.57 -37.06
C SER A 248 -11.63 23.23 -37.21
N LYS A 249 -10.28 23.26 -37.08
CA LYS A 249 -9.45 22.07 -37.12
C LYS A 249 -8.37 22.09 -36.07
N VAL A 250 -8.06 20.92 -35.53
CA VAL A 250 -6.96 20.68 -34.59
C VAL A 250 -6.07 19.60 -35.14
N ARG A 251 -4.75 19.83 -35.17
CA ARG A 251 -3.74 18.83 -35.48
C ARG A 251 -2.93 18.53 -34.23
N ILE A 252 -2.84 17.24 -33.91
CA ILE A 252 -1.91 16.71 -32.90
C ILE A 252 -0.75 16.07 -33.64
N THR A 253 0.44 16.65 -33.52
CA THR A 253 1.67 16.07 -34.06
C THR A 253 2.37 15.30 -32.96
N VAL A 254 2.46 13.98 -33.09
CA VAL A 254 3.11 13.07 -32.12
C VAL A 254 4.54 12.82 -32.58
N TYR A 255 5.52 13.14 -31.72
CA TYR A 255 6.96 12.98 -32.03
C TYR A 255 7.55 11.68 -31.48
N GLY A 256 6.84 11.00 -30.56
CA GLY A 256 7.24 9.74 -29.97
C GLY A 256 6.20 9.16 -29.05
N GLY A 257 6.34 7.90 -28.74
CA GLY A 257 5.49 7.21 -27.76
C GLY A 257 6.20 5.99 -27.18
N ALA A 258 5.58 5.37 -26.21
CA ALA A 258 6.13 4.20 -25.54
C ALA A 258 6.44 3.07 -26.53
N ASN A 259 7.60 2.48 -26.38
CA ASN A 259 8.11 1.38 -27.22
C ASN A 259 8.14 1.69 -28.74
N ASN A 260 8.34 2.98 -29.10
CA ASN A 260 8.39 3.51 -30.46
C ASN A 260 7.10 3.30 -31.27
N PHE A 261 5.95 3.29 -30.61
CA PHE A 261 4.63 3.30 -31.22
C PHE A 261 3.85 4.56 -30.82
N ALA A 262 2.68 4.75 -31.42
CA ALA A 262 1.71 5.75 -30.99
C ALA A 262 0.32 5.10 -30.94
N SER A 263 -0.44 5.35 -29.86
CA SER A 263 -1.80 4.85 -29.68
C SER A 263 -2.66 5.85 -28.91
N CYS A 264 -3.96 5.82 -29.18
CA CYS A 264 -4.94 6.69 -28.54
C CYS A 264 -6.27 5.93 -28.43
N ALA A 265 -6.84 5.86 -27.24
CA ALA A 265 -8.20 5.33 -27.05
C ALA A 265 -9.23 6.42 -27.34
N GLU A 266 -9.09 7.62 -26.73
CA GLU A 266 -10.01 8.72 -26.96
C GLU A 266 -9.27 10.06 -27.06
N MET A 267 -9.77 10.97 -27.91
CA MET A 267 -9.35 12.35 -28.07
C MET A 267 -10.57 13.24 -27.99
N ALA A 268 -10.68 14.04 -26.98
CA ALA A 268 -11.82 14.91 -26.75
C ALA A 268 -11.38 16.39 -26.68
N PHE A 269 -12.25 17.29 -27.18
CA PHE A 269 -12.03 18.73 -27.20
C PHE A 269 -13.10 19.41 -26.36
N TYR A 270 -12.71 20.44 -25.58
CA TYR A 270 -13.60 21.08 -24.61
C TYR A 270 -13.50 22.60 -24.64
N GLU A 271 -14.66 23.22 -24.40
CA GLU A 271 -14.82 24.62 -24.01
C GLU A 271 -15.18 24.70 -22.53
N ARG A 272 -14.53 25.55 -21.74
CA ARG A 272 -14.83 25.74 -20.33
C ARG A 272 -16.18 26.42 -20.12
N ASN A 273 -16.90 25.98 -19.12
CA ASN A 273 -18.13 26.66 -18.69
C ASN A 273 -17.79 27.82 -17.77
N SER A 274 -17.84 29.05 -18.32
CA SER A 274 -17.53 30.29 -17.56
C SER A 274 -18.59 30.64 -16.52
N GLU A 275 -19.85 30.24 -16.69
CA GLU A 275 -20.95 30.64 -15.79
C GLU A 275 -20.72 30.20 -14.35
N PHE A 276 -20.19 28.98 -14.16
CA PHE A 276 -19.88 28.48 -12.85
C PHE A 276 -18.66 29.17 -12.23
N SER A 277 -17.63 29.49 -13.03
CA SER A 277 -16.44 30.23 -12.60
C SER A 277 -16.81 31.66 -12.12
N ASP A 278 -17.71 32.34 -12.82
CA ASP A 278 -18.20 33.66 -12.40
C ASP A 278 -18.91 33.60 -11.04
N LEU A 279 -19.66 32.54 -10.79
CA LEU A 279 -20.30 32.32 -9.49
C LEU A 279 -19.28 32.02 -8.38
N VAL A 280 -18.24 31.26 -8.66
CA VAL A 280 -17.14 31.02 -7.72
C VAL A 280 -16.50 32.34 -7.31
N HIS A 281 -16.08 33.17 -8.25
CA HIS A 281 -15.47 34.49 -7.99
C HIS A 281 -16.38 35.46 -7.24
N LYS A 282 -17.67 35.31 -7.41
CA LYS A 282 -18.66 36.18 -6.71
C LYS A 282 -18.80 35.84 -5.21
N TYR A 283 -18.72 34.53 -4.86
CA TYR A 283 -19.04 34.07 -3.51
C TYR A 283 -17.83 33.59 -2.72
N PHE A 284 -16.70 33.35 -3.39
CA PHE A 284 -15.46 32.89 -2.79
C PHE A 284 -14.27 33.79 -3.16
N LYS A 285 -13.25 33.80 -2.27
CA LYS A 285 -12.01 34.55 -2.49
C LYS A 285 -11.01 33.84 -3.40
N ASN A 286 -11.18 32.50 -3.60
CA ASN A 286 -10.24 31.67 -4.36
C ASN A 286 -10.98 30.61 -5.17
N GLU A 287 -10.27 30.09 -6.19
CA GLU A 287 -10.78 29.05 -7.10
C GLU A 287 -11.09 27.71 -6.39
N LEU A 288 -10.46 27.45 -5.25
CA LEU A 288 -10.71 26.26 -4.46
C LEU A 288 -11.99 26.33 -3.61
N CYS A 289 -12.69 27.49 -3.60
CA CYS A 289 -13.88 27.70 -2.78
C CYS A 289 -13.64 27.44 -1.28
N THR A 290 -12.46 27.79 -0.73
CA THR A 290 -12.12 27.51 0.68
C THR A 290 -12.42 28.68 1.61
N GLU A 291 -12.59 29.90 1.08
CA GLU A 291 -12.89 31.11 1.83
C GLU A 291 -14.05 31.88 1.19
N LEU A 292 -15.01 32.33 1.99
CA LEU A 292 -16.11 33.15 1.51
C LEU A 292 -15.64 34.58 1.15
N ALA A 293 -16.21 35.13 0.10
CA ALA A 293 -15.99 36.52 -0.26
C ALA A 293 -16.53 37.49 0.81
N ASP A 294 -15.95 38.68 0.90
CA ASP A 294 -16.33 39.66 1.89
C ASP A 294 -17.80 40.09 1.72
N GLY A 295 -18.53 40.15 2.82
CA GLY A 295 -19.95 40.52 2.84
C GLY A 295 -20.95 39.38 2.60
N VAL A 296 -20.47 38.16 2.28
CA VAL A 296 -21.36 36.99 2.17
C VAL A 296 -21.87 36.62 3.57
N ASN A 297 -23.19 36.54 3.73
CA ASN A 297 -23.87 36.23 4.96
C ASN A 297 -25.11 35.36 4.69
N ALA A 298 -25.85 34.96 5.73
CA ALA A 298 -27.00 34.06 5.61
C ALA A 298 -28.13 34.62 4.71
N GLU A 299 -28.33 35.93 4.72
CA GLU A 299 -29.32 36.61 3.85
C GLU A 299 -28.92 36.54 2.37
N GLU A 300 -27.63 36.76 2.07
CA GLU A 300 -27.07 36.61 0.71
C GLU A 300 -27.08 35.15 0.28
N ALA A 301 -26.72 34.22 1.17
CA ALA A 301 -26.76 32.79 0.89
C ALA A 301 -28.15 32.28 0.48
N ALA A 302 -29.20 32.78 1.14
CA ALA A 302 -30.60 32.43 0.83
C ALA A 302 -31.03 32.88 -0.58
N LYS A 303 -30.38 33.94 -1.16
CA LYS A 303 -30.66 34.46 -2.49
C LYS A 303 -29.92 33.72 -3.60
N ILE A 304 -28.94 32.87 -3.26
CA ILE A 304 -28.15 32.13 -4.25
C ILE A 304 -29.04 31.12 -4.98
N LYS A 305 -29.13 31.25 -6.29
CA LYS A 305 -29.97 30.36 -7.12
C LYS A 305 -29.30 29.04 -7.43
N HIS A 306 -27.96 29.02 -7.58
CA HIS A 306 -27.20 27.81 -7.92
C HIS A 306 -27.16 26.86 -6.72
N PRO A 307 -27.74 25.64 -6.81
CA PRO A 307 -27.93 24.76 -5.66
C PRO A 307 -26.63 24.42 -4.92
N PHE A 308 -25.56 24.11 -5.67
CA PHE A 308 -24.26 23.75 -5.08
C PHE A 308 -23.61 24.94 -4.35
N ILE A 309 -23.57 26.12 -4.98
CA ILE A 309 -22.97 27.31 -4.36
C ILE A 309 -23.76 27.68 -3.10
N ARG A 310 -25.08 27.63 -3.15
CA ARG A 310 -25.95 27.89 -1.98
C ARG A 310 -25.62 26.89 -0.87
N GLN A 311 -25.53 25.58 -1.17
CA GLN A 311 -25.26 24.57 -0.18
C GLN A 311 -23.90 24.78 0.48
N LEU A 312 -22.82 24.94 -0.31
CA LEU A 312 -21.47 25.13 0.20
C LEU A 312 -21.36 26.41 1.04
N VAL A 313 -21.86 27.54 0.54
CA VAL A 313 -21.85 28.80 1.28
C VAL A 313 -22.64 28.70 2.59
N THR A 314 -23.83 28.09 2.58
CA THR A 314 -24.65 27.90 3.78
C THR A 314 -23.93 27.00 4.80
N TYR A 315 -23.29 25.93 4.34
CA TYR A 315 -22.55 25.03 5.23
C TYR A 315 -21.31 25.74 5.83
N MET A 316 -20.58 26.52 5.06
CA MET A 316 -19.44 27.29 5.58
C MET A 316 -19.89 28.37 6.60
N LEU A 317 -21.04 29.02 6.38
CA LEU A 317 -21.60 29.99 7.30
C LEU A 317 -22.15 29.40 8.61
N SER A 318 -22.47 28.08 8.64
CA SER A 318 -22.94 27.41 9.86
C SER A 318 -21.85 27.31 10.94
N GLY A 319 -20.59 27.38 10.55
CA GLY A 319 -19.45 27.15 11.45
C GLY A 319 -19.08 25.67 11.63
N ASP A 320 -19.85 24.74 11.08
CA ASP A 320 -19.61 23.28 11.20
C ASP A 320 -18.75 22.74 10.06
N TYR A 321 -18.43 23.58 9.06
CA TYR A 321 -17.66 23.16 7.91
C TYR A 321 -16.18 22.98 8.27
N SER A 322 -15.74 21.73 8.45
CA SER A 322 -14.33 21.41 8.65
C SER A 322 -13.58 21.42 7.31
N THR A 323 -12.40 22.04 7.29
CA THR A 323 -11.46 22.00 6.17
C THR A 323 -10.27 21.07 6.44
N LYS A 324 -10.20 20.44 7.60
CA LYS A 324 -9.02 19.68 8.08
C LYS A 324 -8.52 18.64 7.09
N TYR A 325 -9.43 17.90 6.44
CA TYR A 325 -9.12 16.93 5.40
C TYR A 325 -9.77 17.26 4.06
N ARG A 326 -10.83 18.10 4.08
CA ARG A 326 -11.45 18.55 2.83
C ARG A 326 -10.53 19.41 2.00
N VAL A 327 -9.60 20.12 2.61
CA VAL A 327 -8.59 20.92 1.91
C VAL A 327 -7.21 20.31 2.18
N GLY A 328 -6.52 19.92 1.11
CA GLY A 328 -5.21 19.28 1.22
C GLY A 328 -4.21 19.78 0.17
N GLU A 329 -2.93 19.62 0.48
CA GLU A 329 -1.81 19.78 -0.44
C GLU A 329 -1.16 18.42 -0.67
N PHE A 330 -0.95 18.08 -1.94
CA PHE A 330 -0.45 16.76 -2.34
C PHE A 330 0.88 16.91 -3.08
N GLU A 331 1.87 16.19 -2.59
CA GLU A 331 3.24 16.23 -3.11
C GLU A 331 3.41 15.28 -4.29
N ALA A 332 4.34 15.61 -5.18
CA ALA A 332 4.79 14.70 -6.23
C ALA A 332 5.74 13.63 -5.67
N TYR A 333 5.68 12.45 -6.27
CA TYR A 333 6.58 11.33 -6.02
C TYR A 333 7.20 10.81 -7.31
N LYS A 334 8.38 10.18 -7.18
CA LYS A 334 9.01 9.48 -8.30
C LYS A 334 8.12 8.34 -8.78
N PRO A 335 7.95 8.14 -10.11
CA PRO A 335 7.22 7.00 -10.65
C PRO A 335 7.74 5.67 -10.09
N ILE A 336 6.83 4.85 -9.59
CA ILE A 336 7.19 3.61 -8.85
C ILE A 336 8.00 2.62 -9.69
N TRP A 337 7.78 2.57 -11.00
CA TRP A 337 8.54 1.69 -11.91
C TRP A 337 9.94 2.22 -12.21
N THR A 338 10.11 3.55 -12.30
CA THR A 338 11.42 4.21 -12.39
C THR A 338 12.22 3.93 -11.13
N LEU A 339 11.61 4.14 -9.96
CA LEU A 339 12.25 3.84 -8.67
C LEU A 339 12.64 2.36 -8.55
N ARG A 340 11.75 1.43 -8.92
CA ARG A 340 12.06 -0.02 -8.95
C ARG A 340 13.29 -0.31 -9.80
N SER A 341 13.37 0.30 -10.97
CA SER A 341 14.49 0.09 -11.90
C SER A 341 15.81 0.63 -11.34
N GLU A 342 15.78 1.79 -10.67
CA GLU A 342 16.94 2.37 -10.01
C GLU A 342 17.40 1.53 -8.81
N LEU A 343 16.49 1.08 -7.98
CA LEU A 343 16.78 0.23 -6.84
C LEU A 343 17.10 -1.23 -7.21
N LYS A 344 16.79 -1.63 -8.46
CA LYS A 344 16.89 -3.02 -8.94
C LYS A 344 16.03 -4.01 -8.14
N ASN A 345 15.00 -3.52 -7.49
CA ASN A 345 14.11 -4.32 -6.65
C ASN A 345 13.28 -5.34 -7.45
N SER A 346 12.87 -6.42 -6.81
CA SER A 346 11.97 -7.41 -7.40
C SER A 346 10.61 -6.82 -7.73
N ASN A 347 10.03 -6.03 -6.81
CA ASN A 347 8.73 -5.38 -6.95
C ASN A 347 8.86 -3.85 -6.84
N PRO A 348 7.96 -3.07 -7.48
CA PRO A 348 7.87 -1.64 -7.23
C PRO A 348 7.36 -1.37 -5.82
N TYR A 349 7.56 -0.16 -5.32
CA TYR A 349 6.84 0.35 -4.17
C TYR A 349 5.40 0.69 -4.59
N CYS A 350 4.51 0.75 -3.64
CA CYS A 350 3.11 0.98 -3.87
C CYS A 350 2.78 2.46 -4.16
N ALA A 351 1.64 2.71 -4.79
CA ALA A 351 1.20 4.02 -5.25
C ALA A 351 0.07 4.61 -4.40
N TYR A 352 0.27 4.75 -3.07
CA TYR A 352 -0.75 5.27 -2.14
C TYR A 352 -0.18 6.32 -1.16
N GLU A 353 0.92 7.01 -1.50
CA GLU A 353 1.64 7.91 -0.58
C GLU A 353 0.85 9.12 -0.12
N ASN A 354 -0.16 9.57 -0.87
CA ASN A 354 -0.97 10.74 -0.59
C ASN A 354 -2.40 10.36 -0.17
N PRO A 355 -2.63 9.87 1.07
CA PRO A 355 -3.99 9.66 1.56
C PRO A 355 -4.70 11.00 1.70
N THR A 356 -5.95 11.10 1.25
CA THR A 356 -6.74 12.33 1.36
C THR A 356 -7.35 12.53 2.74
N GLY A 357 -7.55 11.45 3.49
CA GLY A 357 -8.36 11.47 4.71
C GLY A 357 -9.86 11.58 4.43
N ILE A 358 -10.29 11.40 3.18
CA ILE A 358 -11.69 11.42 2.76
C ILE A 358 -12.16 9.98 2.51
N TYR A 359 -13.34 9.68 3.04
CA TYR A 359 -14.09 8.48 2.76
C TYR A 359 -15.15 8.76 1.69
N PHE A 360 -15.25 7.90 0.71
CA PHE A 360 -16.19 7.98 -0.40
C PHE A 360 -17.21 6.84 -0.31
N GLU A 361 -18.50 7.18 -0.43
CA GLU A 361 -19.57 6.21 -0.62
C GLU A 361 -19.77 5.90 -2.10
N LYS A 362 -20.23 4.69 -2.42
CA LYS A 362 -20.55 4.29 -3.79
C LYS A 362 -21.81 5.02 -4.28
N GLY A 363 -21.76 5.59 -5.48
CA GLY A 363 -22.87 6.32 -6.10
C GLY A 363 -22.98 7.79 -5.65
N GLN A 364 -22.07 8.28 -4.83
CA GLN A 364 -22.02 9.67 -4.39
C GLN A 364 -21.49 10.58 -5.51
N THR A 365 -22.15 11.70 -5.75
CA THR A 365 -21.63 12.76 -6.67
C THR A 365 -20.99 13.86 -5.83
N LEU A 366 -19.74 14.19 -6.15
CA LEU A 366 -18.93 15.16 -5.41
C LEU A 366 -18.30 16.18 -6.36
N ALA A 367 -18.06 17.40 -5.85
CA ALA A 367 -17.23 18.38 -6.49
C ALA A 367 -15.85 18.43 -5.81
N ILE A 368 -14.81 18.40 -6.62
CA ILE A 368 -13.41 18.50 -6.19
C ILE A 368 -12.79 19.69 -6.95
N PHE A 369 -12.38 20.71 -6.23
CA PHE A 369 -11.68 21.86 -6.80
C PHE A 369 -10.18 21.59 -6.73
N VAL A 370 -9.46 21.89 -7.80
CA VAL A 370 -8.03 21.61 -7.95
C VAL A 370 -7.29 22.83 -8.47
N GLU A 371 -6.12 23.11 -7.92
CA GLU A 371 -5.19 24.17 -8.32
C GLU A 371 -3.76 23.62 -8.36
N GLY A 372 -2.98 24.04 -9.35
CA GLY A 372 -1.58 23.63 -9.52
C GLY A 372 -1.38 22.38 -10.38
N ALA A 373 -2.43 21.90 -11.08
CA ALA A 373 -2.38 20.71 -11.92
C ALA A 373 -2.21 20.99 -13.43
N GLU A 374 -1.74 22.21 -13.82
CA GLU A 374 -1.68 22.64 -15.23
C GLU A 374 -0.83 21.72 -16.11
N LYS A 375 0.27 21.22 -15.57
CA LYS A 375 1.25 20.35 -16.23
C LYS A 375 1.04 18.89 -15.93
N TYR A 376 0.32 18.59 -14.85
CA TYR A 376 0.23 17.27 -14.25
C TYR A 376 -1.21 16.76 -14.30
N ASN A 377 -1.36 15.47 -14.32
CA ASN A 377 -2.68 14.81 -14.32
C ASN A 377 -2.83 13.95 -13.05
N PRO A 378 -3.01 14.59 -11.88
CA PRO A 378 -3.20 13.83 -10.64
C PRO A 378 -4.45 12.97 -10.74
N VAL A 379 -4.37 11.74 -10.24
CA VAL A 379 -5.49 10.80 -10.26
C VAL A 379 -5.98 10.59 -8.84
N LEU A 380 -7.26 10.85 -8.59
CA LEU A 380 -7.91 10.37 -7.38
C LEU A 380 -8.22 8.90 -7.56
N ARG A 381 -7.58 8.06 -6.77
CA ARG A 381 -7.88 6.63 -6.62
C ARG A 381 -8.72 6.43 -5.38
N ILE A 382 -9.92 5.87 -5.54
CA ILE A 382 -10.74 5.39 -4.43
C ILE A 382 -10.53 3.89 -4.33
N TYR A 383 -10.16 3.39 -3.15
CA TYR A 383 -9.86 1.98 -2.94
C TYR A 383 -10.53 1.44 -1.67
N CYS A 384 -11.20 0.29 -1.78
CA CYS A 384 -11.82 -0.41 -0.67
C CYS A 384 -10.85 -1.45 -0.07
N PHE A 385 -10.20 -1.08 1.04
CA PHE A 385 -9.37 -2.01 1.84
C PHE A 385 -10.17 -2.69 2.97
N GLY A 386 -11.44 -2.28 3.18
CA GLY A 386 -12.31 -2.85 4.20
C GLY A 386 -12.82 -4.25 3.84
N GLU A 387 -13.06 -5.08 4.86
CA GLU A 387 -13.63 -6.42 4.71
C GLU A 387 -15.05 -6.36 4.14
N GLY A 388 -15.42 -7.27 3.24
CA GLY A 388 -16.76 -7.38 2.66
C GLY A 388 -16.75 -7.59 1.14
N ASP A 389 -17.93 -7.51 0.52
CA ASP A 389 -18.14 -7.81 -0.90
C ASP A 389 -17.40 -6.84 -1.84
N ASP A 390 -17.16 -5.59 -1.39
CA ASP A 390 -16.42 -4.57 -2.15
C ASP A 390 -14.89 -4.63 -1.93
N PHE A 391 -14.39 -5.56 -1.12
CA PHE A 391 -12.95 -5.66 -0.83
C PHE A 391 -12.10 -5.73 -2.12
N GLN A 392 -11.05 -4.93 -2.18
CA GLN A 392 -10.15 -4.78 -3.34
C GLN A 392 -10.78 -4.15 -4.59
N THR A 393 -11.99 -3.58 -4.50
CA THR A 393 -12.51 -2.78 -5.61
C THR A 393 -11.87 -1.38 -5.60
N SER A 394 -11.66 -0.83 -6.78
CA SER A 394 -11.10 0.52 -6.94
C SER A 394 -11.71 1.26 -8.13
N SER A 395 -11.62 2.58 -8.09
CA SER A 395 -11.94 3.45 -9.23
C SER A 395 -10.98 4.64 -9.27
N ASP A 396 -10.61 5.05 -10.48
CA ASP A 396 -9.68 6.13 -10.74
C ASP A 396 -10.39 7.30 -11.44
N TYR A 397 -10.12 8.52 -10.99
CA TYR A 397 -10.67 9.77 -11.54
C TYR A 397 -9.51 10.73 -11.81
N ILE A 398 -9.37 11.12 -13.07
CA ILE A 398 -8.37 12.12 -13.44
C ILE A 398 -8.90 13.47 -13.02
N LEU A 399 -8.06 14.23 -12.32
CA LEU A 399 -8.39 15.56 -11.84
C LEU A 399 -7.64 16.62 -12.66
N THR A 400 -8.33 17.71 -12.93
CA THR A 400 -7.80 18.85 -13.67
C THR A 400 -8.05 20.14 -12.89
N ASN A 401 -7.33 21.21 -13.20
CA ASN A 401 -7.57 22.50 -12.55
C ASN A 401 -9.03 22.94 -12.65
N GLY A 402 -9.51 23.59 -11.59
CA GLY A 402 -10.89 24.03 -11.47
C GLY A 402 -11.81 22.96 -10.87
N ALA A 403 -13.08 23.04 -11.17
CA ALA A 403 -14.10 22.13 -10.63
C ALA A 403 -14.13 20.80 -11.39
N ASN A 404 -13.97 19.70 -10.65
CA ASN A 404 -14.15 18.33 -11.14
C ASN A 404 -15.39 17.73 -10.47
N VAL A 405 -16.35 17.30 -11.25
CA VAL A 405 -17.55 16.61 -10.74
C VAL A 405 -17.40 15.13 -11.03
N ILE A 406 -17.38 14.30 -9.99
CA ILE A 406 -17.26 12.87 -10.10
C ILE A 406 -18.46 12.17 -9.47
N THR A 407 -18.88 11.04 -10.03
CA THR A 407 -19.80 10.10 -9.40
C THR A 407 -19.04 8.82 -9.10
N THR A 408 -18.97 8.47 -7.82
CA THR A 408 -18.15 7.35 -7.34
C THR A 408 -18.78 6.01 -7.75
N THR A 409 -17.97 5.09 -8.27
CA THR A 409 -18.39 3.72 -8.60
C THR A 409 -17.97 2.70 -7.54
N THR A 410 -17.07 3.11 -6.64
CA THR A 410 -16.50 2.30 -5.56
C THR A 410 -16.58 3.07 -4.25
N ARG A 411 -16.79 2.39 -3.13
CA ARG A 411 -16.63 2.96 -1.78
C ARG A 411 -15.19 2.78 -1.30
N GLY A 412 -14.72 3.62 -0.41
CA GLY A 412 -13.40 3.47 0.22
C GLY A 412 -12.69 4.76 0.52
N ASN A 413 -11.41 4.66 0.89
CA ASN A 413 -10.55 5.81 1.12
C ASN A 413 -9.98 6.34 -0.19
N GLY A 414 -9.78 7.67 -0.25
CA GLY A 414 -9.20 8.33 -1.43
C GLY A 414 -7.70 8.57 -1.29
N TYR A 415 -6.98 8.40 -2.41
CA TYR A 415 -5.54 8.62 -2.54
C TYR A 415 -5.26 9.44 -3.79
N ILE A 416 -4.33 10.40 -3.70
CA ILE A 416 -3.91 11.18 -4.87
C ILE A 416 -2.65 10.58 -5.46
N ASN A 417 -2.78 9.95 -6.60
CA ASN A 417 -1.65 9.47 -7.39
C ASN A 417 -1.07 10.64 -8.18
N TYR A 418 0.05 11.16 -7.69
CA TYR A 418 0.79 12.26 -8.29
C TYR A 418 2.25 11.83 -8.47
N TYR A 419 2.54 11.21 -9.61
CA TYR A 419 3.85 10.66 -9.97
C TYR A 419 4.36 11.33 -11.23
N THR A 420 5.59 11.87 -11.18
CA THR A 420 6.24 12.53 -12.32
C THR A 420 7.75 12.37 -12.22
N GLU A 421 8.44 12.37 -13.36
CA GLU A 421 9.92 12.27 -13.39
C GLU A 421 10.59 13.55 -12.84
N ASP A 422 9.93 14.69 -12.89
CA ASP A 422 10.38 15.94 -12.27
C ASP A 422 9.91 16.15 -10.81
N TRP A 423 9.59 15.06 -10.11
CA TRP A 423 9.01 15.04 -8.75
C TRP A 423 9.74 15.91 -7.71
N GLU A 424 11.06 16.11 -7.87
CA GLU A 424 11.86 16.92 -6.93
C GLU A 424 11.55 18.43 -7.02
N THR A 425 11.09 18.89 -8.19
CA THR A 425 10.81 20.29 -8.48
C THR A 425 9.35 20.57 -8.79
N ALA A 426 8.54 19.53 -8.91
CA ALA A 426 7.11 19.63 -9.15
C ALA A 426 6.42 20.33 -7.97
N PRO A 427 5.51 21.31 -8.23
CA PRO A 427 4.78 22.00 -7.17
C PRO A 427 3.80 21.05 -6.48
N ASN A 428 3.44 21.36 -5.23
CA ASN A 428 2.32 20.69 -4.58
C ASN A 428 1.01 21.08 -5.28
N ILE A 429 0.12 20.11 -5.44
CA ILE A 429 -1.23 20.33 -5.97
C ILE A 429 -2.18 20.53 -4.80
N ARG A 430 -2.95 21.60 -4.83
CA ARG A 430 -3.96 21.92 -3.82
C ARG A 430 -5.32 21.43 -4.27
N MET A 431 -6.07 20.82 -3.35
CA MET A 431 -7.40 20.29 -3.64
C MET A 431 -8.38 20.61 -2.52
N HIS A 432 -9.64 20.82 -2.89
CA HIS A 432 -10.75 20.91 -1.97
C HIS A 432 -11.83 19.90 -2.36
N PHE A 433 -12.01 18.89 -1.52
CA PHE A 433 -13.08 17.86 -1.62
C PHE A 433 -14.34 18.43 -0.98
N ALA A 434 -15.08 19.25 -1.75
CA ALA A 434 -16.17 20.03 -1.21
C ALA A 434 -17.25 19.14 -0.60
N MET A 435 -17.57 19.42 0.68
CA MET A 435 -18.58 18.73 1.47
C MET A 435 -18.38 17.22 1.65
N ALA A 436 -17.21 16.68 1.25
CA ALA A 436 -16.91 15.25 1.38
C ALA A 436 -16.83 14.78 2.84
N THR A 437 -17.02 13.47 3.06
CA THR A 437 -16.99 12.84 4.38
C THR A 437 -15.56 12.67 4.87
N GLU A 438 -15.20 13.34 5.94
CA GLU A 438 -13.89 13.22 6.57
C GLU A 438 -13.78 11.91 7.37
N ASN A 439 -12.79 11.09 7.06
CA ASN A 439 -12.38 9.91 7.84
C ASN A 439 -11.14 10.20 8.67
N GLY A 440 -10.26 11.03 8.12
CA GLY A 440 -8.93 11.29 8.64
C GLY A 440 -7.94 10.17 8.37
N TYR A 441 -6.69 10.41 8.74
CA TYR A 441 -5.60 9.44 8.78
C TYR A 441 -4.60 9.84 9.86
N PHE A 442 -3.86 8.87 10.39
CA PHE A 442 -2.80 9.10 11.35
C PHE A 442 -1.47 9.34 10.65
N ASP A 443 -0.76 10.40 10.99
CA ASP A 443 0.51 10.76 10.37
C ASP A 443 1.59 11.03 11.42
N LEU A 444 2.57 10.12 11.49
CA LEU A 444 3.68 10.23 12.42
C LEU A 444 4.57 11.46 12.12
N GLU A 445 4.76 11.82 10.84
CA GLU A 445 5.58 12.97 10.43
C GLU A 445 4.91 14.31 10.74
N ARG A 446 3.57 14.36 10.74
CA ARG A 446 2.78 15.51 11.18
C ARG A 446 2.86 15.73 12.69
N GLY A 447 3.33 14.73 13.45
CA GLY A 447 3.42 14.77 14.91
C GLY A 447 2.09 14.45 15.61
N ASP A 448 1.24 13.63 14.99
CA ASP A 448 -0.02 13.20 15.59
C ASP A 448 0.20 12.44 16.90
N THR A 449 -0.70 12.67 17.87
CA THR A 449 -0.58 12.13 19.23
C THR A 449 -1.45 10.90 19.47
N ASN A 450 -1.25 10.23 20.60
CA ASN A 450 -2.09 9.11 21.01
C ASN A 450 -3.53 9.54 21.37
N GLU A 451 -3.76 10.79 21.77
CA GLU A 451 -5.10 11.35 21.96
C GLU A 451 -5.80 11.50 20.61
N TYR A 452 -5.11 12.03 19.61
CA TYR A 452 -5.66 12.15 18.26
C TYR A 452 -5.90 10.78 17.61
N TRP A 453 -5.04 9.80 17.88
CA TRP A 453 -5.28 8.39 17.50
C TRP A 453 -6.63 7.86 18.00
N GLN A 454 -6.93 8.10 19.27
CA GLN A 454 -8.19 7.67 19.89
C GLN A 454 -9.39 8.40 19.27
N GLU A 455 -9.25 9.69 18.95
CA GLU A 455 -10.26 10.47 18.24
C GLU A 455 -10.54 9.90 16.85
N LEU A 456 -9.49 9.62 16.08
CA LEU A 456 -9.63 9.00 14.75
C LEU A 456 -10.34 7.64 14.82
N LEU A 457 -9.96 6.78 15.76
CA LEU A 457 -10.63 5.49 15.93
C LEU A 457 -12.09 5.62 16.34
N ALA A 458 -12.42 6.59 17.21
CA ALA A 458 -13.79 6.81 17.65
C ALA A 458 -14.70 7.29 16.51
N ASN A 459 -14.19 8.18 15.65
CA ASN A 459 -14.95 8.90 14.62
C ASN A 459 -14.81 8.29 13.21
N ALA A 460 -14.07 7.19 13.05
CA ALA A 460 -13.82 6.55 11.75
C ALA A 460 -15.13 6.27 11.00
N LYS A 461 -15.19 6.71 9.75
CA LYS A 461 -16.29 6.47 8.80
C LYS A 461 -16.00 5.29 7.88
N SER A 462 -14.72 5.06 7.59
CA SER A 462 -14.23 3.93 6.83
C SER A 462 -13.98 2.71 7.74
N ASP A 463 -14.03 1.51 7.16
CA ASP A 463 -13.62 0.27 7.82
C ASP A 463 -12.09 0.21 8.07
N VAL A 464 -11.31 1.10 7.43
CA VAL A 464 -9.87 1.19 7.59
C VAL A 464 -9.42 2.61 7.93
N LEU A 465 -8.35 2.71 8.71
CA LEU A 465 -7.64 3.95 9.00
C LEU A 465 -6.24 3.87 8.40
N ASP A 466 -5.88 4.86 7.59
CA ASP A 466 -4.52 4.97 7.06
C ASP A 466 -3.56 5.43 8.17
N ILE A 467 -2.44 4.72 8.28
CA ILE A 467 -1.33 5.08 9.16
C ILE A 467 -0.14 5.41 8.26
N ARG A 468 0.25 6.68 8.24
CA ARG A 468 1.34 7.20 7.43
C ARG A 468 2.58 7.44 8.28
N CYS A 469 3.70 6.82 7.91
CA CYS A 469 5.01 7.06 8.48
C CYS A 469 5.94 7.62 7.40
N LYS A 470 7.18 7.95 7.75
CA LYS A 470 8.16 8.41 6.76
C LYS A 470 8.42 7.36 5.66
N ARG A 471 8.42 6.07 6.01
CA ARG A 471 8.90 4.98 5.15
C ARG A 471 7.82 3.96 4.78
N LEU A 472 6.78 3.85 5.60
CA LEU A 472 5.69 2.88 5.43
C LEU A 472 4.34 3.56 5.53
N GLN A 473 3.37 3.07 4.75
CA GLN A 473 1.96 3.40 4.90
C GLN A 473 1.15 2.11 5.05
N VAL A 474 0.16 2.14 5.95
CA VAL A 474 -0.67 0.98 6.28
C VAL A 474 -2.13 1.39 6.42
N PRO A 475 -3.03 1.00 5.49
CA PRO A 475 -4.48 1.05 5.71
C PRO A 475 -4.89 -0.10 6.62
N ALA A 476 -4.95 0.15 7.92
CA ALA A 476 -5.23 -0.87 8.92
C ALA A 476 -6.72 -0.95 9.26
N PRO A 477 -7.31 -2.16 9.40
CA PRO A 477 -8.72 -2.32 9.75
C PRO A 477 -9.03 -1.71 11.12
N VAL A 478 -9.98 -0.78 11.17
CA VAL A 478 -10.38 -0.06 12.41
C VAL A 478 -10.81 -1.02 13.52
N LYS A 479 -11.51 -2.09 13.16
CA LYS A 479 -11.92 -3.13 14.10
C LYS A 479 -10.72 -3.80 14.79
N ILE A 480 -9.67 -4.09 14.03
CA ILE A 480 -8.42 -4.70 14.52
C ILE A 480 -7.65 -3.69 15.38
N LEU A 481 -7.55 -2.44 14.92
CA LEU A 481 -6.89 -1.38 15.70
C LEU A 481 -7.58 -1.13 17.04
N LYS A 482 -8.92 -1.10 17.07
CA LYS A 482 -9.69 -0.98 18.33
C LYS A 482 -9.44 -2.15 19.28
N GLN A 483 -9.17 -3.34 18.76
CA GLN A 483 -8.90 -4.54 19.55
C GLN A 483 -7.48 -4.59 20.10
N TYR A 484 -6.47 -4.32 19.26
CA TYR A 484 -5.05 -4.57 19.58
C TYR A 484 -4.25 -3.31 19.87
N CYS A 485 -4.66 -2.15 19.38
CA CYS A 485 -3.96 -0.89 19.52
C CYS A 485 -4.89 0.30 19.84
N PRO A 486 -5.78 0.22 20.86
CA PRO A 486 -6.77 1.27 21.09
C PRO A 486 -6.17 2.62 21.53
N ARG A 487 -4.90 2.67 22.01
CA ARG A 487 -4.31 3.86 22.65
C ARG A 487 -2.85 4.15 22.28
N LYS A 488 -2.21 3.33 21.45
CA LYS A 488 -0.75 3.37 21.20
C LYS A 488 -0.43 3.61 19.72
N GLY A 489 -1.10 4.58 19.10
CA GLY A 489 -0.91 4.89 17.68
C GLY A 489 0.49 5.37 17.35
N VAL A 490 1.08 6.20 18.21
CA VAL A 490 2.46 6.68 18.05
C VAL A 490 3.45 5.53 18.10
N GLU A 491 3.30 4.63 19.07
CA GLU A 491 4.17 3.47 19.24
C GLU A 491 4.07 2.52 18.03
N LEU A 492 2.85 2.26 17.57
CA LEU A 492 2.62 1.40 16.40
C LEU A 492 3.23 2.01 15.14
N ALA A 493 2.98 3.28 14.86
CA ALA A 493 3.53 3.99 13.72
C ALA A 493 5.06 4.07 13.77
N THR A 494 5.65 4.24 14.97
CA THR A 494 7.10 4.21 15.18
C THR A 494 7.68 2.83 14.87
N ILE A 495 7.00 1.75 15.26
CA ILE A 495 7.41 0.38 14.89
C ILE A 495 7.41 0.22 13.37
N TYR A 496 6.35 0.63 12.69
CA TYR A 496 6.26 0.55 11.23
C TYR A 496 7.41 1.28 10.53
N ASP A 497 7.72 2.50 10.96
CA ASP A 497 8.83 3.27 10.38
C ASP A 497 10.19 2.59 10.62
N ASN A 498 10.40 2.06 11.83
CA ASN A 498 11.62 1.36 12.21
C ASN A 498 11.81 0.05 11.47
N VAL A 499 10.75 -0.71 11.17
CA VAL A 499 10.84 -1.92 10.35
C VAL A 499 11.48 -1.60 9.01
N ILE A 500 10.95 -0.60 8.29
CA ILE A 500 11.50 -0.20 6.99
C ILE A 500 12.87 0.44 7.11
N TYR A 501 13.13 1.19 8.19
CA TYR A 501 14.47 1.72 8.45
C TYR A 501 15.50 0.59 8.50
N ARG A 502 15.23 -0.50 9.22
CA ARG A 502 16.13 -1.66 9.31
C ARG A 502 16.31 -2.41 8.00
N GLU A 503 15.25 -2.52 7.20
CA GLU A 503 15.37 -3.08 5.86
C GLU A 503 16.21 -2.19 4.93
N ARG A 504 15.96 -0.88 4.93
CA ARG A 504 16.74 0.09 4.15
C ARG A 504 18.20 0.21 4.64
N GLU A 505 18.46 -0.11 5.90
CA GLU A 505 19.82 -0.25 6.44
C GLU A 505 20.57 -1.40 5.76
N VAL A 506 19.95 -2.58 5.63
CA VAL A 506 20.49 -3.71 4.86
C VAL A 506 20.70 -3.33 3.39
N MET A 507 19.81 -2.54 2.81
CA MET A 507 19.92 -2.07 1.43
C MET A 507 21.00 -0.99 1.21
N GLY A 508 21.58 -0.40 2.26
CA GLY A 508 22.54 0.71 2.17
C GLY A 508 21.92 2.06 1.81
N LEU A 509 20.63 2.26 2.05
CA LEU A 509 19.92 3.47 1.64
C LEU A 509 19.88 4.57 2.71
N VAL A 510 19.95 4.21 4.00
CA VAL A 510 19.78 5.16 5.13
C VAL A 510 21.09 5.76 5.63
N GLN A 511 22.25 5.19 5.29
CA GLN A 511 23.55 5.57 5.84
C GLN A 511 24.14 6.83 5.17
N GLN A 512 23.57 7.34 4.11
CA GLN A 512 24.04 8.51 3.35
C GLN A 512 25.54 8.42 2.95
N ILE A 513 25.96 7.24 2.50
CA ILE A 513 27.35 7.00 2.06
C ILE A 513 27.55 7.64 0.67
N PRO A 514 28.60 8.43 0.47
CA PRO A 514 28.90 9.00 -0.85
C PRO A 514 29.00 7.92 -1.93
N GLY A 515 28.27 8.11 -3.04
CA GLY A 515 28.21 7.15 -4.16
C GLY A 515 27.16 6.05 -3.99
N PHE A 516 26.47 5.99 -2.85
CA PHE A 516 25.33 5.08 -2.70
C PHE A 516 24.04 5.74 -3.18
N THR A 517 23.11 4.89 -3.63
CA THR A 517 21.74 5.32 -3.94
C THR A 517 21.10 5.95 -2.71
N PRO A 518 20.54 7.18 -2.81
CA PRO A 518 19.91 7.84 -1.67
C PRO A 518 18.62 7.14 -1.25
N GLU A 519 18.23 7.39 0.01
CA GLU A 519 16.95 6.91 0.53
C GLU A 519 15.79 7.51 -0.28
N PRO A 520 14.90 6.67 -0.85
CA PRO A 520 13.77 7.17 -1.63
C PRO A 520 12.73 7.84 -0.72
N LYS A 521 12.09 8.90 -1.25
CA LYS A 521 10.94 9.56 -0.61
C LYS A 521 9.70 8.64 -0.63
N ASN A 522 9.55 7.82 -1.67
CA ASN A 522 8.45 6.87 -1.80
C ASN A 522 8.38 5.90 -0.62
N ARG A 523 7.18 5.59 -0.18
CA ARG A 523 6.88 4.68 0.93
C ARG A 523 6.68 3.25 0.44
N GLN A 524 7.01 2.30 1.29
CA GLN A 524 6.52 0.94 1.15
C GLN A 524 5.09 0.86 1.71
N PHE A 525 4.42 -0.26 1.47
CA PHE A 525 3.00 -0.41 1.78
C PHE A 525 2.72 -1.79 2.37
N ALA A 526 1.90 -1.83 3.42
CA ALA A 526 1.39 -3.07 3.97
C ALA A 526 -0.13 -2.96 4.11
N ARG A 527 -0.87 -4.01 3.71
CA ARG A 527 -2.32 -3.95 3.58
C ARG A 527 -3.02 -5.25 3.94
N PRO A 528 -4.34 -5.21 4.25
CA PRO A 528 -5.13 -6.41 4.43
C PRO A 528 -5.25 -7.26 3.16
N ALA A 529 -5.41 -8.56 3.34
CA ALA A 529 -5.71 -9.56 2.32
C ALA A 529 -6.92 -10.42 2.73
N ALA A 530 -7.54 -11.06 1.77
CA ALA A 530 -8.60 -12.03 2.04
C ALA A 530 -8.07 -13.30 2.73
N SER A 531 -6.85 -13.72 2.39
CA SER A 531 -6.22 -14.92 2.95
C SER A 531 -4.71 -14.85 2.84
N GLY A 532 -3.99 -15.59 3.72
CA GLY A 532 -2.54 -15.75 3.71
C GLY A 532 -1.75 -14.52 4.16
N MET A 533 -0.43 -14.65 4.11
CA MET A 533 0.55 -13.58 4.11
C MET A 533 1.37 -13.73 2.84
N PHE A 534 1.61 -12.65 2.12
CA PHE A 534 2.36 -12.66 0.86
C PHE A 534 2.76 -11.25 0.44
N ALA A 535 3.74 -11.15 -0.45
CA ALA A 535 4.12 -9.89 -1.10
C ALA A 535 3.69 -9.85 -2.57
N SER A 536 3.38 -8.66 -3.06
CA SER A 536 3.01 -8.42 -4.45
C SER A 536 3.50 -7.03 -4.90
N THR A 537 3.11 -6.62 -6.11
CA THR A 537 3.41 -5.29 -6.68
C THR A 537 2.80 -4.12 -5.90
N GLU A 538 1.85 -4.39 -5.00
CA GLU A 538 1.23 -3.39 -4.13
C GLU A 538 1.65 -3.53 -2.65
N GLY A 539 2.81 -4.12 -2.37
CA GLY A 539 3.37 -4.18 -1.02
C GLY A 539 3.23 -5.55 -0.34
N ALA A 540 3.21 -5.53 0.98
CA ALA A 540 3.01 -6.69 1.85
C ALA A 540 1.54 -6.88 2.22
N TYR A 541 1.11 -8.11 2.34
CA TYR A 541 -0.28 -8.48 2.60
C TYR A 541 -0.38 -9.43 3.80
N ALA A 542 -1.38 -9.22 4.65
CA ALA A 542 -1.77 -10.19 5.66
C ALA A 542 -3.29 -10.35 5.69
N ALA A 543 -3.78 -11.59 5.82
CA ALA A 543 -5.19 -11.87 5.98
C ALA A 543 -5.78 -11.10 7.17
N PHE A 544 -7.05 -10.69 7.09
CA PHE A 544 -7.75 -10.01 8.18
C PHE A 544 -7.60 -10.74 9.52
N GLY A 545 -7.64 -12.09 9.51
CA GLY A 545 -7.49 -12.90 10.71
C GLY A 545 -6.11 -12.82 11.38
N SER A 546 -5.04 -12.63 10.61
CA SER A 546 -3.65 -12.49 11.09
C SER A 546 -3.15 -11.06 11.13
N PHE A 547 -3.85 -10.10 10.56
CA PHE A 547 -3.42 -8.69 10.52
C PHE A 547 -3.22 -8.08 11.91
N GLY A 548 -3.86 -8.66 12.95
CA GLY A 548 -3.67 -8.28 14.34
C GLY A 548 -2.23 -8.41 14.85
N GLU A 549 -1.43 -9.32 14.28
CA GLU A 549 0.00 -9.47 14.59
C GLU A 549 0.80 -8.22 14.20
N TRP A 550 0.35 -7.50 13.17
CA TRP A 550 0.94 -6.24 12.71
C TRP A 550 0.34 -5.00 13.36
N CYS A 551 -0.71 -5.14 14.17
CA CYS A 551 -1.39 -4.04 14.85
C CYS A 551 -1.20 -4.02 16.37
N ASN A 552 -0.41 -4.93 16.92
CA ASN A 552 -0.20 -5.03 18.37
C ASN A 552 1.20 -4.56 18.78
N PRO A 553 1.40 -3.30 19.21
CA PRO A 553 2.72 -2.78 19.55
C PRO A 553 3.37 -3.49 20.76
N ASP A 554 2.57 -4.14 21.61
CA ASP A 554 3.08 -4.86 22.79
C ASP A 554 3.55 -6.28 22.47
N ASN A 555 3.10 -6.84 21.33
CA ASN A 555 3.48 -8.18 20.85
C ASN A 555 3.47 -8.18 19.31
N PHE A 556 4.36 -7.39 18.74
CA PHE A 556 4.40 -7.16 17.29
C PHE A 556 5.10 -8.29 16.55
N GLY A 557 4.51 -8.71 15.43
CA GLY A 557 5.03 -9.78 14.57
C GLY A 557 6.13 -9.31 13.60
N TYR A 558 7.31 -8.96 14.13
CA TYR A 558 8.42 -8.37 13.35
C TYR A 558 8.87 -9.23 12.17
N TRP A 559 8.96 -10.55 12.37
CA TRP A 559 9.40 -11.45 11.30
C TRP A 559 8.43 -11.45 10.12
N GLY A 560 7.12 -11.56 10.37
CA GLY A 560 6.11 -11.66 9.31
C GLY A 560 6.11 -10.44 8.40
N ILE A 561 6.01 -9.25 8.96
CA ILE A 561 6.02 -8.01 8.18
C ILE A 561 7.37 -7.78 7.48
N GLY A 562 8.50 -8.05 8.16
CA GLY A 562 9.83 -7.92 7.56
C GLY A 562 10.11 -8.96 6.47
N HIS A 563 9.47 -10.14 6.53
CA HIS A 563 9.53 -11.15 5.49
C HIS A 563 8.81 -10.69 4.21
N GLU A 564 7.59 -10.21 4.35
CA GLU A 564 6.79 -9.79 3.20
C GLU A 564 7.32 -8.50 2.55
N LEU A 565 7.69 -7.49 3.35
CA LEU A 565 8.31 -6.28 2.82
C LEU A 565 9.71 -6.56 2.26
N GLY A 566 10.43 -7.51 2.86
CA GLY A 566 11.71 -8.03 2.36
C GLY A 566 11.64 -8.57 0.93
N HIS A 567 10.53 -9.21 0.52
CA HIS A 567 10.33 -9.63 -0.87
C HIS A 567 10.35 -8.48 -1.85
N ASN A 568 9.80 -7.32 -1.47
CA ASN A 568 9.81 -6.14 -2.33
C ASN A 568 11.24 -5.58 -2.49
N ASN A 569 12.09 -5.78 -1.48
CA ASN A 569 13.47 -5.29 -1.44
C ASN A 569 14.50 -6.27 -2.01
N GLN A 570 14.11 -7.51 -2.35
CA GLN A 570 15.01 -8.46 -3.01
C GLN A 570 15.50 -7.93 -4.35
N ILE A 571 16.79 -8.15 -4.64
CA ILE A 571 17.44 -7.77 -5.91
C ILE A 571 17.63 -9.00 -6.78
N ALA A 572 17.32 -8.89 -8.08
CA ALA A 572 17.37 -10.02 -9.01
C ALA A 572 18.75 -10.71 -9.06
N GLY A 573 19.86 -9.97 -9.00
CA GLY A 573 21.22 -10.52 -8.98
C GLY A 573 21.59 -11.27 -7.68
N PHE A 574 20.76 -11.17 -6.64
CA PHE A 574 20.92 -11.83 -5.35
C PHE A 574 19.69 -12.71 -5.04
N LYS A 575 19.02 -13.22 -6.09
CA LYS A 575 17.82 -14.04 -6.02
C LYS A 575 17.86 -15.18 -7.05
N TRP A 576 18.87 -16.06 -6.94
CA TRP A 576 18.94 -17.27 -7.78
C TRP A 576 17.94 -18.35 -7.29
N SER A 577 17.81 -19.46 -8.04
CA SER A 577 16.89 -20.56 -7.68
C SER A 577 17.13 -21.04 -6.25
N GLY A 578 16.06 -21.22 -5.49
CA GLY A 578 16.08 -21.57 -4.07
C GLY A 578 16.29 -20.40 -3.12
N CYS A 579 16.31 -19.14 -3.61
CA CYS A 579 16.46 -17.95 -2.79
C CYS A 579 15.17 -17.13 -2.64
N GLY A 580 14.09 -17.52 -3.31
CA GLY A 580 12.83 -16.78 -3.28
C GLY A 580 12.37 -16.46 -1.85
N GLU A 581 12.34 -17.49 -1.01
CA GLU A 581 11.95 -17.41 0.40
C GLU A 581 13.16 -17.37 1.37
N THR A 582 14.37 -17.10 0.89
CA THR A 582 15.58 -17.10 1.71
C THR A 582 16.19 -15.71 1.83
N THR A 583 16.46 -15.04 0.71
CA THR A 583 17.13 -13.72 0.74
C THR A 583 16.23 -12.58 1.23
N ASN A 584 14.91 -12.70 1.14
CA ASN A 584 13.97 -11.81 1.83
C ASN A 584 14.09 -11.92 3.36
N ASN A 585 14.43 -13.10 3.89
CA ASN A 585 14.61 -13.29 5.33
C ASN A 585 15.92 -12.70 5.90
N ILE A 586 16.83 -12.21 5.07
CA ILE A 586 17.94 -11.37 5.55
C ILE A 586 17.37 -10.09 6.18
N TYR A 587 16.34 -9.50 5.54
CA TYR A 587 15.63 -8.32 6.07
C TYR A 587 14.84 -8.68 7.33
N ALA A 588 14.02 -9.74 7.28
CA ALA A 588 13.22 -10.17 8.42
C ALA A 588 14.06 -10.50 9.67
N SER A 589 15.15 -11.25 9.50
CA SER A 589 16.05 -11.60 10.61
C SER A 589 16.74 -10.38 11.21
N TRP A 590 17.09 -9.39 10.40
CA TRP A 590 17.70 -8.15 10.88
C TRP A 590 16.68 -7.25 11.59
N VAL A 591 15.47 -7.12 11.05
CA VAL A 591 14.37 -6.40 11.70
C VAL A 591 14.08 -6.99 13.08
N GLU A 592 13.91 -8.31 13.16
CA GLU A 592 13.63 -9.00 14.41
C GLU A 592 14.81 -8.93 15.39
N HIS A 593 16.05 -9.07 14.92
CA HIS A 593 17.24 -8.91 15.77
C HIS A 593 17.31 -7.53 16.43
N CYS A 594 17.00 -6.48 15.67
CA CYS A 594 17.07 -5.11 16.17
C CYS A 594 15.87 -4.68 17.02
N LEU A 595 14.67 -5.20 16.74
CA LEU A 595 13.40 -4.70 17.28
C LEU A 595 12.63 -5.73 18.13
N GLY A 596 12.98 -7.00 18.04
CA GLY A 596 12.21 -8.13 18.61
C GLY A 596 12.34 -8.32 20.13
N ASN A 597 12.82 -7.30 20.88
CA ASN A 597 12.92 -7.32 22.33
C ASN A 597 13.66 -8.55 22.92
N GLY A 598 14.68 -9.03 22.18
CA GLY A 598 15.52 -10.19 22.57
C GLY A 598 14.92 -11.55 22.20
N TYR A 599 13.83 -11.57 21.43
CA TYR A 599 13.39 -12.77 20.74
C TYR A 599 14.10 -12.84 19.37
N HIS A 600 14.62 -14.02 19.03
CA HIS A 600 15.34 -14.27 17.79
C HIS A 600 14.82 -15.59 17.20
N ARG A 601 13.97 -15.52 16.19
CA ARG A 601 13.24 -16.69 15.66
C ARG A 601 14.12 -17.88 15.35
N LEU A 602 15.27 -17.65 14.71
CA LEU A 602 16.16 -18.73 14.31
C LEU A 602 16.75 -19.48 15.51
N GLU A 603 17.00 -18.79 16.63
CA GLU A 603 17.58 -19.31 17.86
C GLU A 603 16.53 -19.73 18.89
N ASP A 604 15.32 -19.13 18.85
CA ASP A 604 14.32 -19.27 19.92
C ASP A 604 13.13 -20.14 19.56
N GLU A 605 12.85 -20.30 18.26
CA GLU A 605 11.70 -21.09 17.84
C GLU A 605 11.84 -22.54 18.28
N ILE A 606 10.75 -23.08 18.85
CA ILE A 606 10.66 -24.49 19.23
C ILE A 606 10.00 -25.23 18.09
N SER A 607 10.77 -26.03 17.36
CA SER A 607 10.23 -26.83 16.27
C SER A 607 9.72 -28.18 16.75
N GLY A 608 8.60 -28.66 16.14
CA GLY A 608 7.94 -29.91 16.50
C GLY A 608 8.54 -31.19 15.90
N ILE A 609 9.77 -31.19 15.34
CA ILE A 609 10.19 -32.17 14.36
C ILE A 609 11.28 -33.12 14.84
N GLU A 610 11.30 -34.30 14.20
CA GLU A 610 11.95 -35.59 14.57
C GLU A 610 13.33 -35.51 15.23
N ASN A 611 14.23 -34.69 14.72
CA ASN A 611 15.61 -34.64 15.23
C ASN A 611 15.81 -33.63 16.36
N TYR A 612 14.90 -32.66 16.48
CA TYR A 612 14.98 -31.55 17.44
C TYR A 612 13.62 -31.32 18.12
N ALA A 613 12.78 -32.35 18.21
CA ALA A 613 11.43 -32.27 18.76
C ALA A 613 11.41 -31.52 20.10
N ASN A 614 10.62 -30.48 20.19
CA ASN A 614 10.49 -29.64 21.38
C ASN A 614 11.79 -28.94 21.82
N MET A 615 12.78 -28.81 20.94
CA MET A 615 14.02 -28.12 21.22
C MET A 615 14.03 -26.73 20.64
N ARG A 616 14.33 -25.76 21.49
CA ARG A 616 14.60 -24.39 21.09
C ARG A 616 15.90 -24.34 20.27
N GLY A 617 15.88 -23.56 19.17
CA GLY A 617 17.04 -23.38 18.27
C GLY A 617 17.28 -24.53 17.31
N GLY A 618 16.28 -25.41 17.12
CA GLY A 618 16.41 -26.58 16.25
C GLY A 618 16.77 -26.25 14.81
N ARG A 619 16.21 -25.17 14.22
CA ARG A 619 16.53 -24.74 12.85
C ARG A 619 17.96 -24.25 12.72
N PHE A 620 18.39 -23.39 13.64
CA PHE A 620 19.78 -22.93 13.66
C PHE A 620 20.75 -24.12 13.79
N ASN A 621 20.44 -25.05 14.70
CA ASN A 621 21.26 -26.25 14.89
C ASN A 621 21.25 -27.16 13.68
N ALA A 622 20.15 -27.26 12.93
CA ALA A 622 20.10 -28.05 11.70
C ALA A 622 21.09 -27.53 10.65
N TYR A 623 21.26 -26.21 10.52
CA TYR A 623 22.31 -25.63 9.68
C TYR A 623 23.70 -26.12 10.10
N LEU A 624 24.02 -26.12 11.40
CA LEU A 624 25.32 -26.62 11.90
C LEU A 624 25.51 -28.10 11.59
N GLU A 625 24.49 -28.92 11.77
CA GLU A 625 24.53 -30.35 11.48
C GLU A 625 24.65 -30.65 9.97
N GLU A 626 23.81 -30.03 9.15
CA GLU A 626 23.75 -30.31 7.71
C GLU A 626 24.91 -29.66 6.93
N GLY A 627 25.18 -28.39 7.20
CA GLY A 627 26.24 -27.63 6.54
C GLY A 627 27.62 -27.91 7.15
N VAL A 628 27.80 -27.56 8.43
CA VAL A 628 29.13 -27.53 9.04
C VAL A 628 29.66 -28.95 9.32
N ARG A 629 28.83 -29.82 9.91
CA ARG A 629 29.29 -31.18 10.25
C ARG A 629 29.24 -32.17 9.08
N LYS A 630 28.10 -32.25 8.37
CA LYS A 630 27.90 -33.18 7.27
C LYS A 630 28.40 -32.68 5.92
N GLY A 631 28.73 -31.40 5.80
CA GLY A 631 29.28 -30.83 4.58
C GLY A 631 28.33 -30.83 3.38
N LYS A 632 27.01 -30.80 3.60
CA LYS A 632 26.04 -30.71 2.50
C LYS A 632 26.12 -29.33 1.80
N SER A 633 25.93 -29.32 0.49
CA SER A 633 25.73 -28.08 -0.25
C SER A 633 24.55 -27.30 0.34
N TRP A 634 24.68 -26.00 0.41
CA TRP A 634 23.70 -25.07 1.01
C TRP A 634 22.28 -25.28 0.49
N GLN A 635 22.12 -25.43 -0.82
CA GLN A 635 20.85 -25.70 -1.47
C GLN A 635 20.20 -27.04 -1.05
N LEU A 636 20.96 -27.95 -0.46
CA LEU A 636 20.50 -29.31 -0.10
C LEU A 636 20.35 -29.52 1.41
N GLN A 637 20.41 -28.44 2.21
CA GLN A 637 20.29 -28.52 3.67
C GLN A 637 18.84 -28.66 4.10
N GLU A 638 18.51 -29.70 4.82
CA GLU A 638 17.18 -29.97 5.33
C GLU A 638 17.08 -29.51 6.78
N GLY A 639 15.94 -28.97 7.15
CA GLY A 639 15.66 -28.55 8.52
C GLY A 639 14.52 -29.34 9.14
N PRO A 640 14.22 -29.03 10.41
CA PRO A 640 13.16 -29.70 11.15
C PRO A 640 11.76 -29.54 10.55
N ASP A 641 11.48 -28.40 9.93
CA ASP A 641 10.16 -28.03 9.35
C ASP A 641 10.22 -27.92 7.83
N TYR A 642 10.94 -28.83 7.25
CA TYR A 642 11.06 -28.82 5.84
C TYR A 642 9.69 -28.92 5.14
N TYR A 643 9.36 -27.89 4.38
CA TYR A 643 8.14 -27.83 3.58
C TYR A 643 8.36 -28.61 2.28
N GLY A 644 8.12 -29.91 2.31
CA GLY A 644 8.29 -30.72 1.13
C GLY A 644 7.06 -31.51 0.77
N SER A 645 6.41 -31.19 -0.31
CA SER A 645 5.72 -32.21 -1.07
C SER A 645 6.78 -33.12 -1.70
N THR A 646 6.66 -34.42 -1.55
CA THR A 646 7.47 -35.38 -2.29
C THR A 646 7.39 -35.04 -3.79
N PRO A 647 8.51 -34.78 -4.50
CA PRO A 647 8.42 -34.46 -5.92
C PRO A 647 7.80 -35.65 -6.67
N SER A 648 6.81 -35.34 -7.47
CA SER A 648 6.32 -36.31 -8.46
C SER A 648 7.30 -36.33 -9.62
N GLY A 649 8.25 -37.29 -9.61
CA GLY A 649 9.17 -37.47 -10.72
C GLY A 649 10.65 -37.67 -10.31
N THR A 650 11.35 -38.43 -11.08
CA THR A 650 12.61 -39.10 -10.75
C THR A 650 13.87 -38.22 -10.71
N ASN A 651 13.82 -36.91 -10.96
CA ASN A 651 15.00 -36.04 -11.04
C ASN A 651 14.83 -34.68 -10.36
N LYS A 652 13.89 -34.55 -9.41
CA LYS A 652 13.58 -33.29 -8.76
C LYS A 652 14.10 -33.33 -7.33
N SER A 653 14.86 -32.31 -6.94
CA SER A 653 15.26 -32.12 -5.56
C SER A 653 14.04 -31.76 -4.69
N ARG A 654 14.10 -32.16 -3.42
CA ARG A 654 13.10 -31.80 -2.43
C ARG A 654 13.12 -30.29 -2.13
N ASN A 655 12.03 -29.74 -1.61
CA ASN A 655 12.05 -28.42 -1.00
C ASN A 655 12.94 -28.46 0.25
N TYR A 656 13.73 -27.42 0.42
CA TYR A 656 14.65 -27.29 1.55
C TYR A 656 14.12 -26.25 2.51
N ASP A 657 14.48 -26.40 3.79
CA ASP A 657 14.03 -25.45 4.81
C ASP A 657 14.67 -24.06 4.56
N HIS A 658 13.86 -23.08 4.19
CA HIS A 658 14.32 -21.72 3.89
C HIS A 658 14.97 -21.04 5.09
N PHE A 659 14.48 -21.34 6.30
CA PHE A 659 15.03 -20.77 7.54
C PHE A 659 16.38 -21.39 7.93
N VAL A 660 16.63 -22.64 7.58
CA VAL A 660 17.98 -23.25 7.71
C VAL A 660 18.95 -22.56 6.75
N LYS A 661 18.52 -22.31 5.51
CA LYS A 661 19.34 -21.63 4.52
C LYS A 661 19.64 -20.17 4.86
N VAL A 662 18.78 -19.48 5.58
CA VAL A 662 19.01 -18.06 5.95
C VAL A 662 20.07 -17.93 7.07
N VAL A 663 20.30 -18.94 7.89
CA VAL A 663 21.22 -18.86 9.04
C VAL A 663 22.61 -18.31 8.67
N PRO A 664 23.34 -18.82 7.67
CA PRO A 664 24.67 -18.26 7.32
C PRO A 664 24.59 -16.81 6.83
N LEU A 665 23.51 -16.43 6.14
CA LEU A 665 23.32 -15.06 5.68
C LEU A 665 23.06 -14.09 6.86
N TYR A 666 22.30 -14.54 7.86
CA TYR A 666 22.09 -13.81 9.12
C TYR A 666 23.38 -13.69 9.93
N GLN A 667 24.19 -14.76 10.01
CA GLN A 667 25.48 -14.77 10.69
C GLN A 667 26.46 -13.74 10.11
N LEU A 668 26.46 -13.56 8.79
CA LEU A 668 27.26 -12.50 8.15
C LEU A 668 26.85 -11.12 8.66
N ASN A 669 25.54 -10.85 8.79
CA ASN A 669 25.04 -9.57 9.26
C ASN A 669 25.33 -9.35 10.77
N LEU A 670 25.18 -10.38 11.60
CA LEU A 670 25.57 -10.32 13.02
C LEU A 670 27.02 -9.89 13.17
N TRP A 671 27.94 -10.51 12.45
CA TRP A 671 29.36 -10.22 12.58
C TRP A 671 29.76 -8.90 11.96
N THR A 672 29.32 -8.62 10.74
CA THR A 672 29.75 -7.42 10.01
C THR A 672 29.07 -6.16 10.55
N GLN A 673 27.76 -6.21 10.75
CA GLN A 673 26.97 -5.04 11.13
C GLN A 673 26.86 -4.88 12.66
N ASP A 674 26.42 -5.90 13.40
CA ASP A 674 26.22 -5.77 14.83
C ASP A 674 27.54 -5.76 15.61
N CYS A 675 28.48 -6.67 15.30
CA CYS A 675 29.84 -6.62 15.87
C CYS A 675 30.70 -5.49 15.30
N GLN A 676 30.23 -4.71 14.33
CA GLN A 676 30.94 -3.58 13.70
C GLN A 676 32.27 -3.96 13.04
N LYS A 677 32.42 -5.22 12.58
CA LYS A 677 33.67 -5.70 11.97
C LYS A 677 33.82 -5.26 10.49
N SER A 678 32.71 -5.07 9.80
CA SER A 678 32.64 -4.43 8.48
C SER A 678 31.23 -3.79 8.28
N PRO A 679 30.96 -2.63 8.89
CA PRO A 679 29.65 -1.99 8.83
C PRO A 679 29.19 -1.76 7.38
N ASN A 680 27.89 -1.90 7.19
CA ASN A 680 27.21 -1.77 5.88
C ASN A 680 27.66 -2.79 4.80
N ALA A 681 28.12 -3.99 5.20
CA ALA A 681 28.57 -5.02 4.28
C ALA A 681 27.50 -5.36 3.23
N TYR A 682 26.25 -5.65 3.67
CA TYR A 682 25.15 -5.89 2.73
C TYR A 682 24.82 -4.64 1.90
N GLY A 683 24.83 -3.45 2.49
CA GLY A 683 24.59 -2.20 1.74
C GLY A 683 25.62 -1.98 0.61
N LYS A 684 26.91 -2.24 0.88
CA LYS A 684 27.97 -2.19 -0.14
C LYS A 684 27.78 -3.24 -1.23
N LEU A 685 27.45 -4.49 -0.84
CA LEU A 685 27.13 -5.56 -1.76
C LEU A 685 25.97 -5.18 -2.68
N ILE A 686 24.86 -4.73 -2.09
CA ILE A 686 23.63 -4.38 -2.82
C ILE A 686 23.88 -3.18 -3.74
N GLN A 687 24.64 -2.17 -3.29
CA GLN A 687 25.02 -1.06 -4.16
C GLN A 687 25.86 -1.54 -5.34
N GLY A 688 26.83 -2.44 -5.10
CA GLY A 688 27.59 -3.05 -6.18
C GLY A 688 26.72 -3.76 -7.23
N TYR A 689 25.65 -4.44 -6.78
CA TYR A 689 24.67 -5.03 -7.68
C TYR A 689 23.82 -3.99 -8.44
N ARG A 690 23.46 -2.87 -7.83
CA ARG A 690 22.76 -1.77 -8.52
C ARG A 690 23.59 -1.17 -9.64
N ASP A 691 24.89 -1.09 -9.44
CA ASP A 691 25.83 -0.51 -10.42
C ASP A 691 26.08 -1.45 -11.61
N LEU A 692 25.74 -2.73 -11.51
CA LEU A 692 25.92 -3.68 -12.62
C LEU A 692 24.86 -3.45 -13.72
N PRO A 693 25.24 -3.45 -14.99
CA PRO A 693 24.30 -3.31 -16.11
C PRO A 693 23.39 -4.53 -16.26
N SER A 694 23.83 -5.72 -15.88
CA SER A 694 23.10 -6.98 -15.96
C SER A 694 23.65 -8.02 -15.00
N TYR A 695 22.89 -9.07 -14.75
CA TYR A 695 23.28 -10.21 -13.91
C TYR A 695 23.47 -11.47 -14.76
N PRO A 696 24.35 -12.41 -14.34
CA PRO A 696 24.43 -13.73 -14.97
C PRO A 696 23.07 -14.43 -14.96
N ALA A 697 22.75 -15.14 -16.02
CA ALA A 697 21.53 -15.96 -16.08
C ALA A 697 21.67 -17.29 -15.33
N ASP A 698 22.91 -17.78 -15.14
CA ASP A 698 23.21 -19.04 -14.46
C ASP A 698 23.16 -18.87 -12.95
N ASN A 699 22.36 -19.73 -12.25
CA ASN A 699 22.15 -19.66 -10.81
C ASN A 699 23.43 -19.96 -10.00
N GLY A 700 24.25 -20.92 -10.44
CA GLY A 700 25.51 -21.23 -9.77
C GLY A 700 26.51 -20.08 -9.87
N GLN A 701 26.56 -19.42 -11.03
CA GLN A 701 27.39 -18.23 -11.19
C GLN A 701 26.89 -17.05 -10.35
N GLN A 702 25.56 -16.86 -10.20
CA GLN A 702 25.05 -15.85 -9.28
C GLN A 702 25.44 -16.12 -7.82
N GLN A 703 25.39 -17.38 -7.37
CA GLN A 703 25.83 -17.79 -6.03
C GLN A 703 27.35 -17.55 -5.85
N LEU A 704 28.19 -17.88 -6.82
CA LEU A 704 29.63 -17.59 -6.78
C LEU A 704 29.91 -16.09 -6.76
N ASN A 705 29.16 -15.31 -7.58
CA ASN A 705 29.28 -13.85 -7.59
C ASN A 705 28.88 -13.21 -6.25
N PHE A 706 27.88 -13.77 -5.56
CA PHE A 706 27.53 -13.32 -4.21
C PHE A 706 28.75 -13.44 -3.27
N MET A 707 29.36 -14.62 -3.20
CA MET A 707 30.52 -14.86 -2.33
C MET A 707 31.72 -13.97 -2.68
N ARG A 708 32.03 -13.85 -3.97
CA ARG A 708 33.06 -12.95 -4.47
C ARG A 708 32.79 -11.50 -4.10
N SER A 709 31.60 -11.00 -4.43
CA SER A 709 31.25 -9.59 -4.19
C SER A 709 31.17 -9.27 -2.69
N TYR A 710 30.80 -10.24 -1.86
CA TYR A 710 30.79 -10.05 -0.40
C TYR A 710 32.23 -9.92 0.14
N CYS A 711 33.17 -10.76 -0.32
CA CYS A 711 34.58 -10.62 0.04
C CYS A 711 35.15 -9.29 -0.46
N ASP A 712 34.88 -8.91 -1.71
CA ASP A 712 35.39 -7.67 -2.30
C ASP A 712 34.82 -6.41 -1.58
N SER A 713 33.53 -6.40 -1.26
CA SER A 713 32.87 -5.27 -0.60
C SER A 713 33.32 -5.05 0.85
N THR A 714 33.70 -6.13 1.51
CA THR A 714 34.19 -6.11 2.90
C THR A 714 35.71 -6.05 3.01
N GLN A 715 36.44 -6.44 1.97
CA GLN A 715 37.88 -6.69 1.95
C GLN A 715 38.31 -7.74 2.98
N ILE A 716 37.49 -8.76 3.16
CA ILE A 716 37.69 -9.87 4.10
C ILE A 716 37.49 -11.18 3.35
N ASP A 717 38.34 -12.17 3.61
CA ASP A 717 38.24 -13.53 3.08
C ASP A 717 37.26 -14.36 3.91
N PHE A 718 36.06 -14.62 3.37
CA PHE A 718 35.03 -15.45 3.96
C PHE A 718 34.98 -16.86 3.36
N LEU A 719 35.95 -17.27 2.51
CA LEU A 719 35.85 -18.54 1.79
C LEU A 719 35.74 -19.75 2.70
N ASP A 720 36.47 -19.78 3.82
CA ASP A 720 36.41 -20.85 4.80
C ASP A 720 35.01 -20.92 5.48
N PHE A 721 34.41 -19.73 5.73
CA PHE A 721 33.03 -19.62 6.23
C PHE A 721 32.03 -20.17 5.20
N PHE A 722 32.12 -19.74 3.95
CA PHE A 722 31.22 -20.16 2.89
C PHE A 722 31.32 -21.68 2.59
N GLU A 723 32.54 -22.24 2.66
CA GLU A 723 32.72 -23.66 2.49
C GLU A 723 32.02 -24.47 3.60
N LYS A 724 32.23 -24.09 4.87
CA LYS A 724 31.58 -24.74 6.03
C LYS A 724 30.07 -24.55 5.99
N ALA A 725 29.56 -23.37 5.55
CA ALA A 725 28.14 -23.11 5.36
C ALA A 725 27.54 -23.94 4.21
N GLY A 726 28.36 -24.54 3.35
CA GLY A 726 27.92 -25.29 2.18
C GLY A 726 27.68 -24.45 0.93
N LEU A 727 27.87 -23.13 0.99
CA LEU A 727 27.72 -22.22 -0.15
C LEU A 727 28.83 -22.42 -1.18
N LEU A 728 30.09 -22.66 -0.75
CA LEU A 728 31.26 -22.90 -1.60
C LEU A 728 31.54 -24.40 -1.70
N ARG A 729 30.57 -25.13 -2.28
CA ARG A 729 30.65 -26.58 -2.52
C ARG A 729 30.11 -26.94 -3.90
N PRO A 730 30.66 -27.97 -4.55
CA PRO A 730 30.13 -28.45 -5.83
C PRO A 730 28.66 -28.86 -5.69
N ILE A 731 27.85 -28.50 -6.67
CA ILE A 731 26.45 -28.89 -6.76
C ILE A 731 26.04 -29.03 -8.22
N HIS A 732 25.18 -30.01 -8.50
CA HIS A 732 24.51 -30.19 -9.77
C HIS A 732 23.08 -30.67 -9.45
N ALA A 733 22.18 -29.72 -9.18
CA ALA A 733 20.81 -30.02 -8.77
C ALA A 733 19.80 -29.07 -9.42
N TYR A 734 18.62 -29.61 -9.76
CA TYR A 734 17.48 -28.81 -10.12
C TYR A 734 16.73 -28.42 -8.84
N ILE A 735 16.62 -27.14 -8.58
CA ILE A 735 15.96 -26.61 -7.38
C ILE A 735 14.51 -26.28 -7.70
N GLU A 736 13.56 -26.97 -7.05
CA GLU A 736 12.12 -26.73 -7.15
C GLU A 736 11.67 -25.80 -6.03
N ASP A 737 11.84 -24.53 -6.26
CA ASP A 737 11.40 -23.47 -5.35
C ASP A 737 10.77 -22.35 -6.19
N TYR A 738 10.31 -21.28 -5.57
CA TYR A 738 9.88 -20.08 -6.28
C TYR A 738 10.97 -19.61 -7.25
N GLY A 739 10.72 -19.68 -8.57
CA GLY A 739 11.73 -19.49 -9.60
C GLY A 739 12.60 -20.75 -9.79
N PRO A 740 12.01 -21.91 -10.19
CA PRO A 740 12.73 -23.18 -10.30
C PRO A 740 13.82 -23.12 -11.36
N GLY A 741 14.95 -23.83 -11.14
CA GLY A 741 16.04 -23.86 -12.08
C GLY A 741 17.21 -24.76 -11.66
N TRP A 742 18.11 -25.00 -12.60
CA TRP A 742 19.36 -25.71 -12.32
C TRP A 742 20.32 -24.80 -11.54
N ASN A 743 20.89 -25.32 -10.46
CA ASN A 743 22.03 -24.74 -9.77
C ASN A 743 23.22 -25.66 -9.99
N ILE A 744 24.23 -25.18 -10.70
CA ILE A 744 25.42 -25.95 -11.08
C ILE A 744 26.66 -25.15 -10.68
N ILE A 745 27.47 -25.71 -9.77
CA ILE A 745 28.76 -25.16 -9.38
C ILE A 745 29.76 -26.31 -9.47
N THR A 746 30.83 -26.15 -10.26
CA THR A 746 31.89 -27.12 -10.44
C THR A 746 33.05 -26.87 -9.47
N GLN A 747 33.88 -27.86 -9.24
CA GLN A 747 35.10 -27.69 -8.44
C GLN A 747 36.05 -26.66 -9.09
N GLU A 748 36.17 -26.65 -10.41
CA GLU A 748 36.99 -25.70 -11.15
C GLU A 748 36.59 -24.25 -10.87
N GLN A 749 35.30 -23.95 -10.91
CA GLN A 749 34.78 -22.62 -10.59
C GLN A 749 35.06 -22.20 -9.12
N ILE A 750 35.02 -23.17 -8.20
CA ILE A 750 35.40 -22.95 -6.80
C ILE A 750 36.90 -22.62 -6.70
N ASP A 751 37.76 -23.38 -7.39
CA ASP A 751 39.21 -23.19 -7.36
C ASP A 751 39.58 -21.84 -8.00
N GLU A 752 38.90 -21.41 -9.06
CA GLU A 752 39.03 -20.08 -9.64
C GLU A 752 38.65 -18.98 -8.64
N LEU A 753 37.53 -19.11 -7.93
CA LEU A 753 37.12 -18.12 -6.91
C LEU A 753 38.14 -18.08 -5.76
N ARG A 754 38.66 -19.21 -5.30
CA ARG A 754 39.69 -19.26 -4.26
C ARG A 754 40.96 -18.54 -4.73
N SER A 755 41.44 -18.88 -5.93
CA SER A 755 42.64 -18.23 -6.54
C SER A 755 42.46 -16.72 -6.65
N TYR A 756 41.23 -16.28 -7.01
CA TYR A 756 40.93 -14.85 -7.12
C TYR A 756 41.02 -14.14 -5.74
N ILE A 757 40.42 -14.69 -4.69
CA ILE A 757 40.42 -14.10 -3.33
C ILE A 757 41.84 -14.18 -2.73
N ASP A 758 42.54 -15.30 -2.87
CA ASP A 758 43.92 -15.45 -2.40
C ASP A 758 44.84 -14.38 -2.99
N ALA A 759 44.68 -14.09 -4.30
CA ALA A 759 45.47 -13.03 -4.98
C ALA A 759 45.15 -11.61 -4.43
N LYS A 760 44.00 -11.40 -3.77
CA LYS A 760 43.66 -10.12 -3.12
C LYS A 760 44.39 -9.92 -1.77
N GLY A 761 44.75 -11.00 -1.11
CA GLY A 761 45.41 -10.96 0.20
C GLY A 761 44.53 -10.41 1.32
N TYR A 762 43.23 -10.61 1.22
CA TYR A 762 42.29 -10.18 2.25
C TYR A 762 42.54 -10.94 3.57
N PRO A 763 42.39 -10.29 4.75
CA PRO A 763 42.45 -10.97 6.03
C PRO A 763 41.28 -11.96 6.14
N LYS A 764 41.52 -13.13 6.76
CA LYS A 764 40.51 -14.16 6.94
C LYS A 764 39.50 -13.78 8.05
N ALA A 765 38.25 -14.13 7.81
CA ALA A 765 37.21 -14.10 8.84
C ALA A 765 37.55 -15.13 9.97
N PRO A 766 37.05 -14.93 11.20
CA PRO A 766 37.34 -15.85 12.32
C PRO A 766 36.91 -17.29 12.02
N ALA A 767 37.74 -18.26 12.39
CA ALA A 767 37.50 -19.68 12.07
C ALA A 767 36.24 -20.25 12.77
N GLY A 768 35.76 -19.60 13.84
CA GLY A 768 34.53 -19.97 14.55
C GLY A 768 33.30 -19.20 14.05
N LEU A 769 33.39 -18.39 12.97
CA LEU A 769 32.30 -17.53 12.52
C LEU A 769 30.98 -18.28 12.25
N ASN A 770 31.02 -19.49 11.75
CA ASN A 770 29.83 -20.31 11.52
C ASN A 770 29.02 -20.65 12.79
N TYR A 771 29.54 -20.32 13.96
CA TYR A 771 28.89 -20.56 15.25
C TYR A 771 28.29 -19.30 15.90
N ILE A 772 28.47 -18.11 15.27
CA ILE A 772 27.89 -16.87 15.80
C ILE A 772 26.37 -16.93 15.82
N ASN A 773 25.77 -16.52 16.92
CA ASN A 773 24.33 -16.32 17.08
C ASN A 773 24.07 -15.15 18.08
N ALA A 774 22.84 -14.73 18.27
CA ALA A 774 22.46 -13.63 19.14
C ALA A 774 22.89 -13.80 20.61
N TYR A 775 23.07 -15.03 21.10
CA TYR A 775 23.42 -15.33 22.50
C TYR A 775 24.92 -15.37 22.78
N ASN A 776 25.76 -15.54 21.77
CA ASN A 776 27.21 -15.56 21.89
C ASN A 776 27.93 -14.42 21.18
N ILE A 777 27.16 -13.47 20.62
CA ILE A 777 27.67 -12.37 19.79
C ILE A 777 28.74 -11.51 20.50
N GLU A 778 28.64 -11.36 21.83
CA GLU A 778 29.62 -10.62 22.62
C GLU A 778 31.02 -11.27 22.58
N ASN A 779 31.08 -12.61 22.43
CA ASN A 779 32.36 -13.30 22.29
C ASN A 779 33.07 -12.93 20.97
N PHE A 780 32.30 -12.67 19.90
CA PHE A 780 32.82 -12.20 18.61
C PHE A 780 33.10 -10.70 18.62
N ARG A 781 32.23 -9.91 19.20
CA ARG A 781 32.39 -8.45 19.28
C ARG A 781 33.67 -8.08 20.01
N ASN A 782 33.90 -8.71 21.17
CA ASN A 782 35.02 -8.42 22.09
C ASN A 782 36.20 -9.40 21.92
N GLU A 783 36.14 -10.33 20.93
CA GLU A 783 37.18 -11.32 20.64
C GLU A 783 37.62 -12.08 21.89
N VAL A 784 36.61 -12.56 22.68
CA VAL A 784 36.84 -13.21 23.97
C VAL A 784 37.48 -14.58 23.74
N PRO A 785 38.71 -14.82 24.21
CA PRO A 785 39.39 -16.10 24.08
C PRO A 785 38.68 -17.19 24.89
N LEU A 786 38.65 -18.42 24.31
CA LEU A 786 38.11 -19.58 25.02
C LEU A 786 39.00 -19.93 26.25
N ASP A 787 38.33 -19.96 27.44
CA ASP A 787 38.98 -20.34 28.71
C ASP A 787 39.32 -21.84 28.68
N ASP A 788 40.63 -22.20 28.86
CA ASP A 788 41.17 -23.52 28.93
C ASP A 788 41.69 -23.90 30.34
N THR A 789 41.38 -23.05 31.31
CA THR A 789 41.91 -23.23 32.71
C THR A 789 41.00 -24.04 33.60
N GLN A 790 39.79 -24.33 33.13
CA GLN A 790 38.78 -25.08 33.94
C GLN A 790 39.04 -26.55 34.02
N THR A 791 38.64 -27.16 35.13
CA THR A 791 38.71 -28.64 35.31
C THR A 791 37.72 -29.34 34.38
N LEU A 792 38.17 -30.41 33.69
CA LEU A 792 37.36 -31.26 32.87
C LEU A 792 36.06 -31.71 33.60
N GLY A 793 34.93 -31.61 32.94
CA GLY A 793 33.60 -31.91 33.47
C GLY A 793 32.94 -30.82 34.27
N LYS A 794 33.63 -29.69 34.53
CA LYS A 794 33.09 -28.60 35.31
C LYS A 794 31.87 -27.98 34.66
N GLY A 795 30.76 -27.94 35.41
CA GLY A 795 29.47 -27.42 34.90
C GLY A 795 28.81 -28.24 33.79
N CYS A 796 29.26 -29.49 33.58
CA CYS A 796 28.69 -30.42 32.62
C CYS A 796 27.88 -31.49 33.34
N THR A 797 26.65 -31.80 32.84
CA THR A 797 25.80 -32.87 33.39
C THR A 797 25.20 -33.67 32.24
N LYS A 798 25.55 -34.97 32.16
CA LYS A 798 25.03 -35.89 31.14
C LYS A 798 23.66 -36.45 31.53
N ALA A 799 22.73 -36.46 30.56
CA ALA A 799 21.42 -37.10 30.67
C ALA A 799 20.99 -37.65 29.29
N GLY A 800 20.91 -38.96 29.13
CA GLY A 800 20.58 -39.57 27.85
C GLY A 800 21.62 -39.21 26.76
N GLU A 801 21.16 -38.78 25.64
CA GLU A 801 21.97 -38.32 24.48
C GLU A 801 22.29 -36.81 24.51
N TYR A 802 22.31 -36.22 25.70
CA TYR A 802 22.64 -34.84 25.90
C TYR A 802 23.60 -34.62 27.07
N VAL A 803 24.37 -33.54 26.96
CA VAL A 803 25.14 -32.97 28.06
C VAL A 803 24.70 -31.53 28.27
N THR A 804 24.17 -31.22 29.43
CA THR A 804 23.87 -29.84 29.80
C THR A 804 25.14 -29.13 30.24
N ILE A 805 25.50 -28.02 29.56
CA ILE A 805 26.73 -27.28 29.78
C ILE A 805 26.37 -25.91 30.32
N THR A 806 26.95 -25.51 31.46
CA THR A 806 26.76 -24.17 32.05
C THR A 806 27.85 -23.23 31.56
N HIS A 807 27.45 -22.16 30.82
CA HIS A 807 28.35 -21.28 30.08
C HIS A 807 29.34 -20.51 30.98
N SER A 808 28.97 -20.16 32.22
CA SER A 808 29.82 -19.41 33.12
C SER A 808 31.14 -20.10 33.46
N TYR A 809 31.23 -21.40 33.26
CA TYR A 809 32.47 -22.16 33.46
C TYR A 809 33.35 -22.17 32.20
N TRP A 810 32.76 -21.95 31.01
CA TRP A 810 33.48 -22.05 29.74
C TRP A 810 33.39 -20.74 28.98
N LYS A 811 33.96 -19.68 29.56
CA LYS A 811 33.97 -18.36 28.96
C LYS A 811 34.60 -18.39 27.56
N GLY A 812 34.06 -17.58 26.66
CA GLY A 812 34.53 -17.52 25.28
C GLY A 812 34.07 -18.70 24.40
N ALA A 813 33.28 -19.66 24.91
CA ALA A 813 32.69 -20.72 24.09
C ALA A 813 31.62 -20.15 23.17
N VAL A 814 31.57 -20.61 21.91
CA VAL A 814 30.58 -20.20 20.90
C VAL A 814 29.78 -21.36 20.35
N ALA A 815 30.26 -22.61 20.50
CA ALA A 815 29.59 -23.85 20.16
C ALA A 815 30.17 -25.02 20.95
N PHE A 816 29.51 -26.22 20.87
CA PHE A 816 29.94 -27.42 21.50
C PHE A 816 29.89 -28.58 20.49
N GLU A 817 30.98 -29.32 20.35
CA GLU A 817 31.15 -30.43 19.39
C GLU A 817 31.35 -31.73 20.16
N ALA A 818 30.55 -32.77 19.89
CA ALA A 818 30.70 -34.09 20.43
C ALA A 818 31.56 -34.97 19.48
N TYR A 819 32.42 -35.84 20.05
CA TYR A 819 33.33 -36.67 19.30
C TYR A 819 33.30 -38.11 19.81
N ASP A 820 33.55 -39.07 18.90
CA ASP A 820 33.77 -40.45 19.23
C ASP A 820 35.24 -40.72 19.70
N ALA A 821 35.58 -41.98 19.94
CA ALA A 821 36.93 -42.37 20.36
C ALA A 821 37.98 -42.22 19.26
N GLU A 822 37.58 -42.24 18.01
CA GLU A 822 38.41 -42.07 16.81
C GLU A 822 38.65 -40.62 16.45
N GLY A 823 37.96 -39.68 17.13
CA GLY A 823 38.04 -38.22 16.87
C GLY A 823 37.13 -37.71 15.75
N ASN A 824 36.13 -38.50 15.36
CA ASN A 824 35.13 -38.03 14.43
C ASN A 824 34.07 -37.23 15.15
N CYS A 825 33.66 -36.10 14.59
CA CYS A 825 32.56 -35.26 15.14
C CYS A 825 31.22 -35.98 14.95
N THR A 826 30.57 -36.32 16.05
CA THR A 826 29.29 -37.01 16.09
C THR A 826 28.08 -36.11 16.24
N GLY A 827 28.27 -34.85 16.67
CA GLY A 827 27.22 -33.87 16.81
C GLY A 827 27.76 -32.46 17.06
N ILE A 828 27.06 -31.46 16.60
CA ILE A 828 27.34 -30.03 16.85
C ILE A 828 26.12 -29.39 17.53
N SER A 829 26.36 -28.54 18.50
CA SER A 829 25.32 -27.81 19.20
C SER A 829 25.63 -26.33 19.24
N MET A 830 24.68 -25.52 18.77
CA MET A 830 24.75 -24.06 18.91
C MET A 830 24.78 -23.68 20.39
N TYR A 831 25.42 -22.56 20.68
CA TYR A 831 25.39 -21.95 22.01
C TYR A 831 23.95 -21.57 22.38
N GLY A 832 23.41 -22.11 23.46
CA GLY A 832 22.04 -21.90 23.91
C GLY A 832 21.00 -22.90 23.41
N LEU A 833 21.38 -23.96 22.65
CA LEU A 833 20.47 -25.01 22.19
C LEU A 833 19.66 -25.62 23.33
N GLY A 834 18.36 -25.81 23.12
CA GLY A 834 17.47 -26.64 23.94
C GLY A 834 17.05 -26.05 25.29
N ASP A 835 17.54 -24.91 25.72
CA ASP A 835 17.12 -24.26 26.97
C ASP A 835 16.41 -22.92 26.68
N SER A 836 15.09 -22.96 26.54
CA SER A 836 14.24 -21.80 26.22
C SER A 836 14.25 -20.69 27.26
N GLN A 837 14.58 -21.00 28.53
CA GLN A 837 14.56 -20.02 29.61
C GLN A 837 15.97 -19.50 29.96
N LYS A 838 17.00 -20.21 29.58
CA LYS A 838 18.38 -19.96 29.99
C LYS A 838 19.40 -20.05 28.86
N ALA A 839 18.97 -19.73 27.63
CA ALA A 839 19.82 -19.81 26.44
C ALA A 839 21.15 -19.06 26.57
N SER A 840 21.15 -17.92 27.22
CA SER A 840 22.38 -17.17 27.53
C SER A 840 23.24 -17.80 28.64
N LYS A 841 22.76 -18.86 29.32
CA LYS A 841 23.43 -19.47 30.50
C LYS A 841 23.77 -20.94 30.34
N ARG A 842 23.05 -21.67 29.49
CA ARG A 842 23.19 -23.13 29.31
C ARG A 842 22.97 -23.55 27.87
N THR A 843 23.66 -24.64 27.49
CA THR A 843 23.40 -25.42 26.29
C THR A 843 23.07 -26.84 26.64
N LYS A 844 22.04 -27.41 26.05
CA LYS A 844 21.76 -28.83 26.02
C LYS A 844 22.44 -29.43 24.79
N ALA A 845 23.75 -29.70 24.92
CA ALA A 845 24.56 -30.17 23.82
C ALA A 845 24.22 -31.60 23.42
N LEU A 846 24.11 -31.86 22.12
CA LEU A 846 23.94 -33.19 21.53
C LEU A 846 25.12 -34.05 21.91
N PHE A 847 24.83 -35.28 22.33
CA PHE A 847 25.82 -36.30 22.67
C PHE A 847 25.31 -37.68 22.19
N PRO A 848 25.27 -37.88 20.86
CA PRO A 848 24.73 -39.10 20.24
C PRO A 848 25.41 -40.37 20.77
N SER A 849 24.74 -41.52 20.63
CA SER A 849 25.31 -42.79 20.97
C SER A 849 26.65 -43.01 20.26
N GLY A 850 27.69 -43.50 20.98
CA GLY A 850 29.06 -43.62 20.49
C GLY A 850 29.96 -42.44 20.79
N SER A 851 29.42 -41.24 21.16
CA SER A 851 30.24 -40.10 21.58
C SER A 851 31.01 -40.42 22.86
N LYS A 852 32.22 -39.89 22.99
CA LYS A 852 33.12 -40.02 24.11
C LYS A 852 33.43 -38.74 24.83
N TYR A 853 33.60 -37.64 24.12
CA TYR A 853 33.94 -36.35 24.73
C TYR A 853 33.29 -35.16 24.00
N ILE A 854 33.26 -34.02 24.67
CA ILE A 854 32.82 -32.75 24.09
C ILE A 854 33.96 -31.74 24.10
N MET A 855 34.12 -31.04 22.98
CA MET A 855 34.95 -29.86 22.84
C MET A 855 34.08 -28.62 22.87
N ALA A 856 34.47 -27.61 23.65
CA ALA A 856 33.99 -26.22 23.45
C ALA A 856 34.81 -25.59 22.34
N VAL A 857 34.16 -24.77 21.53
CA VAL A 857 34.77 -24.05 20.39
C VAL A 857 34.80 -22.54 20.71
N GLY A 858 35.93 -21.88 20.48
CA GLY A 858 36.11 -20.43 20.59
C GLY A 858 35.77 -19.70 19.28
N TYR A 859 35.65 -18.39 19.33
CA TYR A 859 35.39 -17.53 18.16
C TYR A 859 36.48 -17.66 17.08
N ASP A 860 37.72 -17.89 17.51
CA ASP A 860 38.94 -18.08 16.68
C ASP A 860 39.11 -19.53 16.17
N GLY A 861 38.16 -20.43 16.53
CA GLY A 861 38.22 -21.85 16.21
C GLY A 861 39.06 -22.71 17.18
N LYS A 862 39.61 -22.10 18.27
CA LYS A 862 40.28 -22.87 19.36
C LYS A 862 39.29 -23.87 19.94
N ARG A 863 39.77 -25.11 20.24
CA ARG A 863 38.98 -26.19 20.85
C ARG A 863 39.58 -26.59 22.18
N VAL A 864 38.70 -26.74 23.18
CA VAL A 864 39.06 -27.19 24.53
C VAL A 864 38.17 -28.37 24.92
N LYS A 865 38.76 -29.50 25.36
CA LYS A 865 37.98 -30.62 25.86
C LYS A 865 37.39 -30.25 27.22
N ILE A 866 36.03 -30.26 27.29
CA ILE A 866 35.29 -29.83 28.46
C ILE A 866 34.55 -30.96 29.20
N PHE A 867 34.31 -32.06 28.52
CA PHE A 867 33.63 -33.23 29.07
C PHE A 867 34.16 -34.51 28.42
N GLU A 868 34.26 -35.60 29.20
CA GLU A 868 34.64 -36.95 28.73
C GLU A 868 33.86 -37.98 29.55
N LEU A 869 33.48 -39.15 28.88
CA LEU A 869 32.81 -40.31 29.56
C LEU A 869 33.79 -41.11 30.34
#